data_5abf7c8eedf03b9b6235c85f67bc35b5
#
_entry.id   5abf7c8eedf03b9b6235c85f67bc35b5
#
_cell.length_a   1.000
_cell.length_b   1.000
_cell.length_c   1.000
_cell.angle_alpha   90.00
_cell.angle_beta   90.00
_cell.angle_gamma   90.00
#
_symmetry.space_group_name_H-M   'P 1'
#
loop_
_entity.id
_entity.type
_entity.pdbx_description
1 polymer ?
#
loop_
_entity_poly.entity_id
_entity_poly.type
_entity_poly.pdbx_seq_one_letter_code
_entity_poly.pdbx_strand_id
1 'polypeptide(L)'
;MSEGQENLRTTEVDLGGLVSVLATHLYSTPLVALRELVQNAHDSHTRRRLEDPDGSTGRPELIRVTADPARGSIAIEDTGAGLTEPEIHAYLATVGTGYTRMLREVTGSQELIGAFGLGFLSAFSVAEEVTVTTTSHREPGLGHRYRSRGGQQYTVDPAPARPRPGTLVELLLKPEHRQLADEQALREVLGRYCVLLPVPVHVGADEQPVNGVPVPWRDRPAGDPHAARMAFAAAFGRRFEPLTAFPLEPAADGSTDAVGLLWVQDGGSYGSTDNRDLAVYLRGMLLAEDARDLLPSWAGFIGGVIESNLLTPTASREDLQRDEHYRALRQALTEAVVNGLYETARLHPAAWRRILARHGQELLGAALCDDRLFTLLADDVPVPTSQGDLTAGALRAAGSGAVHVALGSGGGFEEMLYRAMRVPIARGDRYAVLPFLRRYAQLRDCRIVELGSESGNKELFREPEQPLPADQAGWLAAALAEPGERLVPARFEPVGLPLVLVPDREAELKARIEDDQADARIPSAALRLARAFTARTDGTVKARLYLNTDSPAVHDLLRAYREGHTGAATAAGLLRSVKVIMAAAASDGPAAGDLGAALAGIGTAVAALTAPAVPVDPADGLSVDLDRLLGLGESNGPDGTRGENEER
;
A
#
# COMPACT_ATOMS: atom_id res chain seq x y z
N MET A 1 39.23 62.40 -6.59
CA MET A 1 38.64 61.03 -6.49
C MET A 1 37.13 61.24 -6.41
N SER A 2 36.43 61.13 -7.53
CA SER A 2 34.96 61.27 -7.58
C SER A 2 34.36 59.93 -7.18
N GLU A 3 33.65 59.91 -6.06
CA GLU A 3 32.80 58.79 -5.68
C GLU A 3 31.75 58.58 -6.76
N GLY A 4 31.76 57.37 -7.33
CA GLY A 4 30.76 56.95 -8.30
C GLY A 4 29.41 56.85 -7.62
N GLN A 5 28.48 57.71 -7.98
CA GLN A 5 27.06 57.56 -7.69
C GLN A 5 26.59 56.24 -8.35
N GLU A 6 26.36 55.21 -7.57
CA GLU A 6 25.63 54.00 -8.04
C GLU A 6 24.27 54.42 -8.58
N ASN A 7 24.02 54.14 -9.86
CA ASN A 7 22.80 54.47 -10.57
C ASN A 7 21.73 53.42 -10.20
N LEU A 8 21.28 53.42 -8.94
CA LEU A 8 20.22 52.52 -8.44
C LEU A 8 18.90 52.79 -9.18
N ARG A 9 18.40 51.77 -9.84
CA ARG A 9 17.09 51.78 -10.48
C ARG A 9 16.14 50.88 -9.70
N THR A 10 14.90 51.33 -9.54
CA THR A 10 13.84 50.49 -8.93
C THR A 10 13.31 49.52 -9.99
N THR A 11 13.17 48.25 -9.61
CA THR A 11 12.54 47.24 -10.50
C THR A 11 11.05 47.54 -10.61
N GLU A 12 10.55 47.66 -11.84
CA GLU A 12 9.12 47.80 -12.11
C GLU A 12 8.45 46.42 -12.07
N VAL A 13 7.25 46.38 -11.49
CA VAL A 13 6.46 45.14 -11.39
C VAL A 13 5.26 45.28 -12.32
N ASP A 14 5.16 44.37 -13.30
CA ASP A 14 3.94 44.18 -14.08
C ASP A 14 2.92 43.38 -13.26
N LEU A 15 1.94 44.10 -12.70
CA LEU A 15 0.91 43.51 -11.86
C LEU A 15 0.00 42.52 -12.64
N GLY A 16 -0.26 42.79 -13.93
CA GLY A 16 -1.04 41.92 -14.80
C GLY A 16 -0.31 40.61 -15.07
N GLY A 17 1.00 40.68 -15.32
CA GLY A 17 1.88 39.53 -15.43
C GLY A 17 1.93 38.73 -14.13
N LEU A 18 2.03 39.40 -12.99
CA LEU A 18 2.03 38.74 -11.68
C LEU A 18 0.71 38.02 -11.41
N VAL A 19 -0.44 38.63 -11.63
CA VAL A 19 -1.77 38.01 -11.49
C VAL A 19 -1.92 36.81 -12.42
N SER A 20 -1.41 36.89 -13.65
CA SER A 20 -1.42 35.79 -14.60
C SER A 20 -0.56 34.61 -14.13
N VAL A 21 0.64 34.87 -13.59
CA VAL A 21 1.53 33.85 -13.02
C VAL A 21 0.89 33.19 -11.79
N LEU A 22 0.26 33.99 -10.92
CA LEU A 22 -0.47 33.48 -9.75
C LEU A 22 -1.63 32.58 -10.18
N ALA A 23 -2.43 33.02 -11.16
CA ALA A 23 -3.58 32.25 -11.64
C ALA A 23 -3.21 30.96 -12.38
N THR A 24 -2.07 30.93 -13.08
CA THR A 24 -1.71 29.81 -13.98
C THR A 24 -0.72 28.83 -13.35
N HIS A 25 0.13 29.29 -12.43
CA HIS A 25 1.28 28.51 -11.96
C HIS A 25 1.38 28.34 -10.44
N LEU A 26 0.73 29.22 -9.65
CA LEU A 26 0.83 29.13 -8.20
C LEU A 26 -0.33 28.34 -7.57
N TYR A 27 -1.49 28.29 -8.24
CA TYR A 27 -2.69 27.63 -7.72
C TYR A 27 -3.16 26.54 -8.67
N SER A 28 -3.35 25.33 -8.14
CA SER A 28 -3.78 24.17 -8.93
C SER A 28 -5.24 24.28 -9.41
N THR A 29 -6.07 25.04 -8.67
CA THR A 29 -7.50 25.18 -8.98
C THR A 29 -8.02 26.62 -8.74
N PRO A 30 -9.04 27.07 -9.51
CA PRO A 30 -9.74 28.35 -9.27
C PRO A 30 -10.40 28.46 -7.88
N LEU A 31 -10.66 27.32 -7.22
CA LEU A 31 -11.30 27.25 -5.91
C LEU A 31 -10.46 27.87 -4.79
N VAL A 32 -9.15 27.99 -5.00
CA VAL A 32 -8.25 28.66 -4.06
C VAL A 32 -8.67 30.12 -3.79
N ALA A 33 -9.23 30.82 -4.79
CA ALA A 33 -9.74 32.17 -4.59
C ALA A 33 -10.84 32.23 -3.51
N LEU A 34 -11.78 31.28 -3.52
CA LEU A 34 -12.82 31.20 -2.50
C LEU A 34 -12.24 30.90 -1.12
N ARG A 35 -11.28 29.96 -1.06
CA ARG A 35 -10.55 29.62 0.18
C ARG A 35 -9.88 30.84 0.80
N GLU A 36 -9.13 31.60 0.00
CA GLU A 36 -8.42 32.78 0.47
C GLU A 36 -9.38 33.89 0.96
N LEU A 37 -10.52 34.08 0.30
CA LEU A 37 -11.50 35.10 0.71
C LEU A 37 -12.23 34.69 1.99
N VAL A 38 -12.60 33.42 2.17
CA VAL A 38 -13.18 32.93 3.43
C VAL A 38 -12.15 32.97 4.56
N GLN A 39 -10.87 32.72 4.26
CA GLN A 39 -9.78 32.89 5.20
C GLN A 39 -9.63 34.35 5.65
N ASN A 40 -9.71 35.32 4.72
CA ASN A 40 -9.68 36.75 5.04
C ASN A 40 -10.87 37.15 5.91
N ALA A 41 -12.07 36.60 5.66
CA ALA A 41 -13.26 36.79 6.48
C ALA A 41 -13.06 36.23 7.91
N HIS A 42 -12.46 35.02 8.04
CA HIS A 42 -12.09 34.47 9.34
C HIS A 42 -11.07 35.35 10.08
N ASP A 43 -10.00 35.76 9.40
CA ASP A 43 -8.97 36.64 9.98
C ASP A 43 -9.55 37.99 10.41
N SER A 44 -10.59 38.51 9.70
CA SER A 44 -11.34 39.70 10.09
C SER A 44 -12.04 39.53 11.44
N HIS A 45 -12.59 38.35 11.75
CA HIS A 45 -13.16 38.06 13.07
C HIS A 45 -12.08 37.95 14.15
N THR A 46 -11.00 37.25 13.88
CA THR A 46 -9.86 37.14 14.80
C THR A 46 -9.28 38.52 15.11
N ARG A 47 -9.13 39.35 14.09
CA ARG A 47 -8.72 40.75 14.23
C ARG A 47 -9.68 41.51 15.16
N ARG A 48 -11.00 41.35 14.95
CA ARG A 48 -12.02 42.01 15.77
C ARG A 48 -11.92 41.64 17.24
N ARG A 49 -11.71 40.35 17.54
CA ARG A 49 -11.51 39.86 18.93
C ARG A 49 -10.26 40.47 19.58
N LEU A 50 -9.19 40.60 18.82
CA LEU A 50 -7.91 41.17 19.32
C LEU A 50 -7.98 42.68 19.55
N GLU A 51 -8.65 43.41 18.64
CA GLU A 51 -8.69 44.89 18.67
C GLU A 51 -9.82 45.45 19.56
N ASP A 52 -10.93 44.72 19.69
CA ASP A 52 -12.12 45.14 20.44
C ASP A 52 -12.76 43.95 21.17
N PRO A 53 -12.08 43.42 22.21
CA PRO A 53 -12.54 42.23 22.94
C PRO A 53 -13.96 42.44 23.54
N ASP A 54 -14.19 43.61 24.12
CA ASP A 54 -15.47 43.93 24.79
C ASP A 54 -16.60 44.13 23.77
N GLY A 55 -16.33 44.78 22.65
CA GLY A 55 -17.31 45.01 21.61
C GLY A 55 -17.61 43.77 20.73
N SER A 56 -16.79 42.75 20.79
CA SER A 56 -16.98 41.47 20.09
C SER A 56 -17.81 40.50 20.94
N THR A 57 -17.80 40.61 22.26
CA THR A 57 -18.48 39.70 23.19
C THR A 57 -20.00 39.73 22.97
N GLY A 58 -20.59 38.53 22.79
CA GLY A 58 -22.04 38.34 22.61
C GLY A 58 -22.58 38.67 21.22
N ARG A 59 -21.71 39.06 20.26
CA ARG A 59 -22.12 39.26 18.87
C ARG A 59 -21.92 37.96 18.07
N PRO A 60 -22.89 37.57 17.22
CA PRO A 60 -22.71 36.40 16.37
C PRO A 60 -21.63 36.66 15.34
N GLU A 61 -20.59 35.84 15.37
CA GLU A 61 -19.61 35.74 14.29
C GLU A 61 -20.25 34.98 13.14
N LEU A 62 -20.15 35.50 11.92
CA LEU A 62 -20.81 34.93 10.75
C LEU A 62 -19.96 35.18 9.50
N ILE A 63 -19.77 34.13 8.73
CA ILE A 63 -19.32 34.21 7.34
C ILE A 63 -20.46 33.65 6.49
N ARG A 64 -20.95 34.44 5.54
CA ARG A 64 -22.00 34.01 4.61
C ARG A 64 -21.51 34.12 3.17
N VAL A 65 -21.67 33.03 2.42
CA VAL A 65 -21.34 32.97 1.00
C VAL A 65 -22.62 32.76 0.22
N THR A 66 -22.89 33.66 -0.74
CA THR A 66 -24.09 33.58 -1.57
C THR A 66 -23.73 33.56 -3.04
N ALA A 67 -24.50 32.88 -3.86
CA ALA A 67 -24.37 32.82 -5.31
C ALA A 67 -25.55 33.49 -5.97
N ASP A 68 -25.28 34.19 -7.08
CA ASP A 68 -26.31 34.67 -8.01
C ASP A 68 -26.00 34.11 -9.41
N PRO A 69 -26.62 32.96 -9.77
CA PRO A 69 -26.39 32.32 -11.07
C PRO A 69 -26.81 33.20 -12.25
N ALA A 70 -27.86 34.04 -12.08
CA ALA A 70 -28.36 34.89 -13.13
C ALA A 70 -27.36 36.00 -13.48
N ARG A 71 -26.72 36.57 -12.48
CA ARG A 71 -25.67 37.60 -12.63
C ARG A 71 -24.29 36.96 -12.87
N GLY A 72 -24.09 35.68 -12.52
CA GLY A 72 -22.79 35.04 -12.56
C GLY A 72 -21.86 35.61 -11.48
N SER A 73 -22.37 35.83 -10.27
CA SER A 73 -21.60 36.44 -9.18
C SER A 73 -21.67 35.63 -7.89
N ILE A 74 -20.62 35.79 -7.08
CA ILE A 74 -20.52 35.26 -5.73
C ILE A 74 -20.27 36.39 -4.76
N ALA A 75 -20.90 36.40 -3.61
CA ALA A 75 -20.64 37.33 -2.54
C ALA A 75 -20.24 36.62 -1.24
N ILE A 76 -19.18 37.14 -0.60
CA ILE A 76 -18.67 36.68 0.69
C ILE A 76 -18.82 37.80 1.70
N GLU A 77 -19.60 37.58 2.75
CA GLU A 77 -19.90 38.55 3.80
C GLU A 77 -19.33 38.09 5.13
N ASP A 78 -18.64 38.95 5.85
CA ASP A 78 -18.25 38.78 7.24
C ASP A 78 -18.82 39.88 8.16
N THR A 79 -18.91 39.58 9.44
CA THR A 79 -19.30 40.49 10.52
C THR A 79 -18.09 40.83 11.43
N GLY A 80 -16.89 40.81 10.88
CA GLY A 80 -15.63 40.99 11.62
C GLY A 80 -15.25 42.47 11.83
N ALA A 81 -13.97 42.78 11.68
CA ALA A 81 -13.41 44.10 11.96
C ALA A 81 -13.79 45.16 10.95
N GLY A 82 -14.00 44.79 9.69
CA GLY A 82 -14.10 45.76 8.58
C GLY A 82 -12.78 46.50 8.33
N LEU A 83 -12.81 47.44 7.38
CA LEU A 83 -11.65 48.24 6.97
C LEU A 83 -11.97 49.73 6.96
N THR A 84 -11.03 50.55 7.43
CA THR A 84 -11.01 52.03 7.20
C THR A 84 -10.47 52.31 5.81
N GLU A 85 -10.66 53.56 5.30
CA GLU A 85 -10.13 53.96 3.99
C GLU A 85 -8.59 53.78 3.88
N PRO A 86 -7.75 54.19 4.86
CA PRO A 86 -6.32 53.91 4.83
C PRO A 86 -5.99 52.43 4.79
N GLU A 87 -6.77 51.59 5.47
CA GLU A 87 -6.57 50.14 5.48
C GLU A 87 -6.95 49.50 4.14
N ILE A 88 -7.95 50.03 3.43
CA ILE A 88 -8.28 49.61 2.06
C ILE A 88 -7.07 49.80 1.14
N HIS A 89 -6.45 50.99 1.19
CA HIS A 89 -5.26 51.28 0.39
C HIS A 89 -4.07 50.42 0.75
N ALA A 90 -3.88 50.17 2.05
CA ALA A 90 -2.75 49.36 2.54
C ALA A 90 -2.89 47.86 2.26
N TYR A 91 -4.12 47.29 2.38
CA TYR A 91 -4.31 45.82 2.42
C TYR A 91 -4.99 45.25 1.17
N LEU A 92 -5.79 46.02 0.44
CA LEU A 92 -6.42 45.56 -0.79
C LEU A 92 -5.69 46.04 -2.05
N ALA A 93 -5.05 47.19 -1.97
CA ALA A 93 -4.41 47.84 -3.10
C ALA A 93 -2.89 47.77 -3.13
N THR A 94 -2.25 47.21 -2.09
CA THR A 94 -0.80 47.06 -2.03
C THR A 94 -0.43 45.56 -1.98
N VAL A 95 0.36 45.15 -2.97
CA VAL A 95 0.81 43.75 -3.10
C VAL A 95 1.91 43.45 -2.09
N GLY A 96 1.81 42.30 -1.39
CA GLY A 96 2.83 41.85 -0.42
C GLY A 96 2.75 42.49 0.96
N THR A 97 1.82 43.43 1.18
CA THR A 97 1.57 44.07 2.48
C THR A 97 0.41 43.31 3.16
N GLY A 98 0.71 42.33 4.01
CA GLY A 98 -0.29 41.58 4.75
C GLY A 98 -0.51 42.15 6.15
N TYR A 99 -1.71 42.73 6.43
CA TYR A 99 -2.09 43.13 7.79
C TYR A 99 -1.95 41.97 8.79
N THR A 100 -2.39 40.81 8.42
CA THR A 100 -2.33 39.56 9.20
C THR A 100 -0.90 39.22 9.63
N ARG A 101 0.08 39.44 8.75
CA ARG A 101 1.50 39.22 9.07
C ARG A 101 1.99 40.24 10.10
N MET A 102 1.68 41.53 9.89
CA MET A 102 2.07 42.60 10.83
C MET A 102 1.41 42.40 12.21
N LEU A 103 0.12 42.05 12.23
CA LEU A 103 -0.60 41.80 13.48
C LEU A 103 -0.04 40.56 14.22
N ARG A 104 0.33 39.52 13.50
CA ARG A 104 1.00 38.33 14.08
C ARG A 104 2.35 38.67 14.69
N GLU A 105 3.16 39.49 14.02
CA GLU A 105 4.45 39.95 14.53
C GLU A 105 4.30 40.79 15.81
N VAL A 106 3.24 41.60 15.90
CA VAL A 106 2.99 42.48 17.07
C VAL A 106 2.30 41.75 18.21
N THR A 107 1.32 40.88 17.92
CA THR A 107 0.50 40.23 18.97
C THR A 107 0.99 38.83 19.36
N GLY A 108 1.85 38.22 18.56
CA GLY A 108 2.25 36.81 18.73
C GLY A 108 1.12 35.81 18.50
N SER A 109 -0.05 36.26 18.01
CA SER A 109 -1.22 35.40 17.83
C SER A 109 -1.00 34.40 16.71
N GLN A 110 -1.15 33.12 17.03
CA GLN A 110 -1.08 32.03 16.07
C GLN A 110 -2.42 31.72 15.37
N GLU A 111 -3.49 32.37 15.78
CA GLU A 111 -4.84 32.15 15.21
C GLU A 111 -5.04 32.74 13.82
N LEU A 112 -4.21 33.73 13.45
CA LEU A 112 -4.28 34.38 12.15
C LEU A 112 -3.71 33.48 11.04
N ILE A 113 -4.47 33.28 9.97
CA ILE A 113 -4.15 32.33 8.89
C ILE A 113 -3.33 32.98 7.77
N GLY A 114 -3.68 34.18 7.34
CA GLY A 114 -3.03 34.89 6.23
C GLY A 114 -1.55 35.19 6.49
N ALA A 115 -0.66 34.89 5.54
CA ALA A 115 0.78 35.07 5.72
C ALA A 115 1.47 35.96 4.67
N PHE A 116 0.99 36.00 3.43
CA PHE A 116 1.77 36.50 2.29
C PHE A 116 1.28 37.81 1.67
N GLY A 117 0.08 38.31 2.03
CA GLY A 117 -0.48 39.53 1.44
C GLY A 117 -0.82 39.40 -0.06
N LEU A 118 -0.97 38.19 -0.56
CA LEU A 118 -1.31 37.89 -1.96
C LEU A 118 -2.71 37.30 -2.11
N GLY A 119 -3.33 36.87 -1.01
CA GLY A 119 -4.60 36.14 -1.03
C GLY A 119 -5.74 36.87 -1.69
N PHE A 120 -5.87 38.18 -1.47
CA PHE A 120 -6.90 39.01 -2.12
C PHE A 120 -6.75 39.06 -3.65
N LEU A 121 -5.53 39.07 -4.17
CA LEU A 121 -5.27 39.07 -5.61
C LEU A 121 -5.74 37.80 -6.31
N SER A 122 -5.84 36.68 -5.57
CA SER A 122 -6.38 35.44 -6.13
C SER A 122 -7.82 35.57 -6.62
N ALA A 123 -8.60 36.53 -6.10
CA ALA A 123 -9.94 36.83 -6.56
C ALA A 123 -9.98 37.18 -8.07
N PHE A 124 -8.95 37.84 -8.59
CA PHE A 124 -8.86 38.20 -10.01
C PHE A 124 -8.51 37.03 -10.93
N SER A 125 -8.15 35.88 -10.35
CA SER A 125 -8.02 34.64 -11.15
C SER A 125 -9.38 34.17 -11.65
N VAL A 126 -10.46 34.37 -10.89
CA VAL A 126 -11.82 33.90 -11.18
C VAL A 126 -12.80 35.02 -11.53
N ALA A 127 -12.51 36.26 -11.11
CA ALA A 127 -13.42 37.41 -11.30
C ALA A 127 -12.88 38.42 -12.33
N GLU A 128 -13.81 39.00 -13.13
CA GLU A 128 -13.54 40.14 -13.98
C GLU A 128 -13.52 41.46 -13.17
N GLU A 129 -14.42 41.54 -12.18
CA GLU A 129 -14.55 42.69 -11.29
C GLU A 129 -14.72 42.23 -9.86
N VAL A 130 -14.03 42.89 -8.95
CA VAL A 130 -14.13 42.69 -7.50
C VAL A 130 -14.61 43.99 -6.88
N THR A 131 -15.73 43.94 -6.15
CA THR A 131 -16.26 45.05 -5.36
C THR A 131 -16.19 44.66 -3.87
N VAL A 132 -15.63 45.55 -3.04
CA VAL A 132 -15.57 45.38 -1.59
C VAL A 132 -16.32 46.53 -0.92
N THR A 133 -17.39 46.22 -0.20
CA THR A 133 -18.12 47.19 0.64
C THR A 133 -17.85 46.91 2.09
N THR A 134 -17.30 47.85 2.82
CA THR A 134 -16.83 47.62 4.20
C THR A 134 -17.17 48.79 5.13
N THR A 135 -17.34 48.47 6.41
CA THR A 135 -17.50 49.42 7.51
C THR A 135 -16.63 48.96 8.68
N SER A 136 -15.68 49.78 9.07
CA SER A 136 -14.77 49.44 10.17
C SER A 136 -15.48 49.53 11.53
N HIS A 137 -15.13 48.64 12.47
CA HIS A 137 -15.57 48.75 13.86
C HIS A 137 -15.05 50.02 14.55
N ARG A 138 -13.93 50.58 14.06
CA ARG A 138 -13.37 51.84 14.57
C ARG A 138 -14.14 53.06 14.09
N GLU A 139 -14.83 52.95 12.95
CA GLU A 139 -15.58 54.03 12.28
C GLU A 139 -16.96 53.53 11.83
N PRO A 140 -17.84 53.13 12.79
CA PRO A 140 -19.09 52.40 12.46
C PRO A 140 -20.12 53.26 11.66
N GLY A 141 -19.93 54.57 11.60
CA GLY A 141 -20.78 55.48 10.80
C GLY A 141 -20.29 55.68 9.37
N LEU A 142 -19.11 55.17 9.00
CA LEU A 142 -18.52 55.41 7.68
C LEU A 142 -18.47 54.09 6.90
N GLY A 143 -19.01 54.10 5.68
CA GLY A 143 -18.90 53.00 4.73
C GLY A 143 -18.01 53.36 3.56
N HIS A 144 -17.25 52.41 3.07
CA HIS A 144 -16.35 52.56 1.93
C HIS A 144 -16.62 51.47 0.92
N ARG A 145 -16.48 51.80 -0.39
CA ARG A 145 -16.59 50.86 -1.48
C ARG A 145 -15.34 50.94 -2.35
N TYR A 146 -14.57 49.85 -2.31
CA TYR A 146 -13.48 49.59 -3.24
C TYR A 146 -14.03 48.85 -4.45
N ARG A 147 -13.57 49.21 -5.67
CA ARG A 147 -13.88 48.50 -6.91
C ARG A 147 -12.64 48.42 -7.79
N SER A 148 -12.40 47.24 -8.35
CA SER A 148 -11.29 47.01 -9.25
C SER A 148 -11.66 46.03 -10.35
N ARG A 149 -11.18 46.28 -11.57
CA ARG A 149 -11.23 45.36 -12.71
C ARG A 149 -9.82 44.90 -13.04
N GLY A 150 -9.63 43.57 -13.00
CA GLY A 150 -8.33 42.98 -13.32
C GLY A 150 -7.20 43.28 -12.31
N GLY A 151 -7.47 43.95 -11.19
CA GLY A 151 -6.51 44.17 -10.10
C GLY A 151 -5.48 45.29 -10.32
N GLN A 152 -5.41 45.91 -11.48
CA GLN A 152 -4.39 46.93 -11.80
C GLN A 152 -4.80 48.35 -11.39
N GLN A 153 -6.07 48.69 -11.54
CA GLN A 153 -6.63 49.99 -11.19
C GLN A 153 -7.81 49.78 -10.25
N TYR A 154 -8.02 50.71 -9.36
CA TYR A 154 -9.13 50.68 -8.42
C TYR A 154 -9.66 52.07 -8.11
N THR A 155 -10.91 52.11 -7.61
CA THR A 155 -11.50 53.27 -6.96
C THR A 155 -11.86 52.96 -5.53
N VAL A 156 -11.85 54.00 -4.67
CA VAL A 156 -12.42 53.98 -3.33
C VAL A 156 -13.40 55.10 -3.20
N ASP A 157 -14.67 54.77 -3.03
CA ASP A 157 -15.76 55.76 -2.96
C ASP A 157 -16.47 55.63 -1.61
N PRO A 158 -17.00 56.72 -1.04
CA PRO A 158 -17.91 56.64 0.11
C PRO A 158 -19.14 55.78 -0.21
N ALA A 159 -19.57 54.98 0.74
CA ALA A 159 -20.75 54.14 0.64
C ALA A 159 -21.60 54.26 1.91
N PRO A 160 -22.89 53.91 1.86
CA PRO A 160 -23.68 53.79 3.09
C PRO A 160 -23.01 52.84 4.07
N ALA A 161 -22.95 53.21 5.36
CA ALA A 161 -22.44 52.35 6.39
C ALA A 161 -23.28 51.05 6.47
N ARG A 162 -22.62 49.91 6.61
CA ARG A 162 -23.30 48.62 6.82
C ARG A 162 -23.98 48.62 8.20
N PRO A 163 -25.12 47.91 8.35
CA PRO A 163 -25.82 47.82 9.64
C PRO A 163 -24.94 47.31 10.79
N ARG A 164 -23.89 46.55 10.44
CA ARG A 164 -22.87 46.02 11.35
C ARG A 164 -21.49 46.18 10.73
N PRO A 165 -20.44 46.41 11.55
CA PRO A 165 -19.08 46.32 11.05
C PRO A 165 -18.80 44.99 10.38
N GLY A 166 -17.90 45.01 9.39
CA GLY A 166 -17.51 43.85 8.59
C GLY A 166 -17.35 44.18 7.13
N THR A 167 -17.16 43.17 6.31
CA THR A 167 -16.85 43.31 4.90
C THR A 167 -17.77 42.45 4.03
N LEU A 168 -18.16 42.98 2.87
CA LEU A 168 -18.83 42.25 1.79
C LEU A 168 -17.95 42.32 0.56
N VAL A 169 -17.50 41.18 0.08
CA VAL A 169 -16.72 41.00 -1.14
C VAL A 169 -17.60 40.39 -2.21
N GLU A 170 -17.85 41.12 -3.29
CA GLU A 170 -18.63 40.66 -4.44
C GLU A 170 -17.70 40.39 -5.63
N LEU A 171 -17.80 39.22 -6.21
CA LEU A 171 -17.05 38.74 -7.36
C LEU A 171 -17.98 38.64 -8.58
N LEU A 172 -17.76 39.44 -9.63
CA LEU A 172 -18.36 39.17 -10.92
C LEU A 172 -17.45 38.19 -11.65
N LEU A 173 -17.93 36.97 -11.82
CA LEU A 173 -17.10 35.86 -12.34
C LEU A 173 -16.83 36.01 -13.84
N LYS A 174 -15.65 35.60 -14.25
CA LYS A 174 -15.30 35.41 -15.66
C LYS A 174 -16.22 34.38 -16.32
N PRO A 175 -16.48 34.45 -17.63
CA PRO A 175 -17.35 33.48 -18.31
C PRO A 175 -17.01 32.01 -18.07
N GLU A 176 -15.71 31.69 -18.04
CA GLU A 176 -15.19 30.33 -17.82
C GLU A 176 -15.38 29.80 -16.38
N HIS A 177 -15.70 30.69 -15.43
CA HIS A 177 -15.88 30.35 -14.01
C HIS A 177 -17.30 30.52 -13.51
N ARG A 178 -18.28 30.83 -14.37
CA ARG A 178 -19.67 31.07 -13.99
C ARG A 178 -20.35 29.89 -13.32
N GLN A 179 -19.90 28.65 -13.58
CA GLN A 179 -20.37 27.46 -12.90
C GLN A 179 -20.12 27.47 -11.37
N LEU A 180 -19.21 28.33 -10.90
CA LEU A 180 -18.99 28.51 -9.46
C LEU A 180 -20.10 29.29 -8.77
N ALA A 181 -20.94 30.06 -9.54
CA ALA A 181 -22.10 30.77 -9.02
C ALA A 181 -23.30 29.82 -8.81
N ASP A 182 -23.04 28.67 -8.14
CA ASP A 182 -24.03 27.67 -7.79
C ASP A 182 -23.90 27.34 -6.29
N GLU A 183 -25.03 27.38 -5.55
CA GLU A 183 -25.01 27.18 -4.10
C GLU A 183 -24.58 25.76 -3.71
N GLN A 184 -24.95 24.74 -4.50
CA GLN A 184 -24.58 23.37 -4.20
C GLN A 184 -23.07 23.18 -4.39
N ALA A 185 -22.50 23.69 -5.48
CA ALA A 185 -21.06 23.67 -5.71
C ALA A 185 -20.29 24.43 -4.60
N LEU A 186 -20.79 25.61 -4.18
CA LEU A 186 -20.20 26.36 -3.06
C LEU A 186 -20.25 25.57 -1.76
N ARG A 187 -21.36 24.88 -1.48
CA ARG A 187 -21.54 24.07 -0.27
C ARG A 187 -20.56 22.90 -0.21
N GLU A 188 -20.37 22.23 -1.33
CA GLU A 188 -19.41 21.12 -1.44
C GLU A 188 -17.96 21.60 -1.25
N VAL A 189 -17.59 22.69 -1.92
CA VAL A 189 -16.25 23.28 -1.83
C VAL A 189 -15.96 23.78 -0.41
N LEU A 190 -16.83 24.59 0.15
CA LEU A 190 -16.64 25.19 1.48
C LEU A 190 -16.75 24.15 2.60
N GLY A 191 -17.63 23.17 2.46
CA GLY A 191 -17.72 22.03 3.39
C GLY A 191 -16.43 21.19 3.43
N ARG A 192 -15.64 21.23 2.36
CA ARG A 192 -14.32 20.56 2.31
C ARG A 192 -13.21 21.43 2.89
N TYR A 193 -13.13 22.71 2.45
CA TYR A 193 -12.03 23.59 2.86
C TYR A 193 -12.17 24.13 4.28
N CYS A 194 -13.40 24.36 4.76
CA CYS A 194 -13.68 25.15 5.96
C CYS A 194 -14.27 24.32 7.11
N VAL A 195 -14.39 22.99 6.97
CA VAL A 195 -15.08 22.13 7.94
C VAL A 195 -14.58 22.26 9.38
N LEU A 196 -13.32 22.61 9.58
CA LEU A 196 -12.71 22.82 10.89
C LEU A 196 -12.58 24.30 11.29
N LEU A 197 -13.10 25.25 10.49
CA LEU A 197 -13.09 26.67 10.92
C LEU A 197 -13.95 26.85 12.17
N PRO A 198 -13.47 27.64 13.16
CA PRO A 198 -14.25 27.92 14.36
C PRO A 198 -15.42 28.89 14.12
N VAL A 199 -15.33 29.76 13.11
CA VAL A 199 -16.40 30.69 12.74
C VAL A 199 -17.40 29.99 11.83
N PRO A 200 -18.73 30.04 12.10
CA PRO A 200 -19.74 29.43 11.25
C PRO A 200 -19.72 29.99 9.81
N VAL A 201 -19.70 29.08 8.82
CA VAL A 201 -19.73 29.40 7.40
C VAL A 201 -21.07 28.93 6.82
N HIS A 202 -21.90 29.86 6.37
CA HIS A 202 -23.21 29.59 5.79
C HIS A 202 -23.19 29.81 4.27
N VAL A 203 -23.94 28.99 3.55
CA VAL A 203 -24.09 29.10 2.09
C VAL A 203 -25.55 29.38 1.75
N GLY A 204 -25.78 30.46 1.00
CA GLY A 204 -27.13 30.91 0.63
C GLY A 204 -27.94 31.35 1.84
N ALA A 205 -29.21 30.97 1.86
CA ALA A 205 -30.15 31.25 2.94
C ALA A 205 -30.16 30.16 4.02
N ASP A 206 -29.32 29.13 3.91
CA ASP A 206 -29.31 28.02 4.88
C ASP A 206 -28.84 28.50 6.25
N GLU A 207 -29.59 28.13 7.26
CA GLU A 207 -29.27 28.43 8.67
C GLU A 207 -28.21 27.47 9.23
N GLN A 208 -28.04 26.28 8.62
CA GLN A 208 -27.03 25.33 9.05
C GLN A 208 -25.68 25.65 8.41
N PRO A 209 -24.62 25.86 9.20
CA PRO A 209 -23.29 26.10 8.66
C PRO A 209 -22.69 24.82 8.04
N VAL A 210 -21.89 24.98 6.99
CA VAL A 210 -21.19 23.87 6.33
C VAL A 210 -20.13 23.23 7.22
N ASN A 211 -19.69 23.92 8.26
CA ASN A 211 -18.72 23.48 9.28
C ASN A 211 -19.39 23.19 10.65
N GLY A 212 -20.66 22.86 10.65
CA GLY A 212 -21.42 22.57 11.89
C GLY A 212 -21.22 21.17 12.45
N VAL A 213 -20.29 20.37 11.92
CA VAL A 213 -20.02 19.02 12.43
C VAL A 213 -19.22 19.11 13.73
N PRO A 214 -19.68 18.46 14.84
CA PRO A 214 -18.92 18.42 16.09
C PRO A 214 -17.54 17.78 15.89
N VAL A 215 -16.50 18.45 16.38
CA VAL A 215 -15.09 18.03 16.22
C VAL A 215 -14.64 17.29 17.48
N PRO A 216 -14.39 15.96 17.44
CA PRO A 216 -14.18 15.13 18.64
C PRO A 216 -13.02 15.53 19.55
N TRP A 217 -12.02 16.23 19.02
CA TRP A 217 -10.87 16.71 19.81
C TRP A 217 -11.02 18.13 20.33
N ARG A 218 -12.04 18.87 19.89
CA ARG A 218 -12.39 20.20 20.41
C ARG A 218 -13.58 20.15 21.36
N ASP A 219 -14.62 19.37 21.00
CA ASP A 219 -15.88 19.30 21.70
C ASP A 219 -15.93 18.04 22.55
N ARG A 220 -16.19 18.17 23.85
CA ARG A 220 -16.42 17.00 24.70
C ARG A 220 -17.73 16.35 24.29
N PRO A 221 -17.72 15.12 23.78
CA PRO A 221 -18.94 14.43 23.40
C PRO A 221 -19.80 14.17 24.66
N ALA A 222 -21.10 14.36 24.52
CA ALA A 222 -22.09 14.11 25.63
C ALA A 222 -22.28 12.61 25.92
N GLY A 223 -21.58 11.71 25.24
CA GLY A 223 -21.73 10.25 25.35
C GLY A 223 -20.39 9.53 25.25
N ASP A 224 -20.43 8.34 24.63
CA ASP A 224 -19.23 7.53 24.40
C ASP A 224 -18.24 8.23 23.45
N PRO A 225 -17.03 8.56 23.91
CA PRO A 225 -16.03 9.20 23.07
C PRO A 225 -15.62 8.37 21.83
N HIS A 226 -15.64 7.04 21.94
CA HIS A 226 -15.32 6.18 20.82
C HIS A 226 -16.41 6.24 19.75
N ALA A 227 -17.68 6.21 20.13
CA ALA A 227 -18.80 6.34 19.21
C ALA A 227 -18.78 7.70 18.48
N ALA A 228 -18.45 8.79 19.17
CA ALA A 228 -18.31 10.11 18.56
C ALA A 228 -17.17 10.16 17.54
N ARG A 229 -16.01 9.55 17.86
CA ARG A 229 -14.88 9.42 16.92
C ARG A 229 -15.26 8.61 15.69
N MET A 230 -15.95 7.49 15.87
CA MET A 230 -16.41 6.65 14.76
C MET A 230 -17.41 7.38 13.86
N ALA A 231 -18.36 8.13 14.44
CA ALA A 231 -19.31 8.93 13.67
C ALA A 231 -18.61 10.02 12.84
N PHE A 232 -17.62 10.71 13.43
CA PHE A 232 -16.82 11.70 12.72
C PHE A 232 -16.00 11.05 11.60
N ALA A 233 -15.30 9.95 11.88
CA ALA A 233 -14.51 9.22 10.89
C ALA A 233 -15.38 8.71 9.72
N ALA A 234 -16.61 8.24 10.00
CA ALA A 234 -17.54 7.81 8.96
C ALA A 234 -18.05 8.97 8.09
N ALA A 235 -18.30 10.14 8.71
CA ALA A 235 -18.73 11.34 7.97
C ALA A 235 -17.59 11.94 7.13
N PHE A 236 -16.35 11.86 7.61
CA PHE A 236 -15.19 12.44 6.98
C PHE A 236 -14.53 11.51 5.96
N GLY A 237 -14.49 10.20 6.26
CA GLY A 237 -13.92 9.15 5.42
C GLY A 237 -14.82 8.83 4.23
N ARG A 238 -14.56 9.49 3.10
CA ARG A 238 -15.40 9.40 1.88
C ARG A 238 -15.27 8.08 1.13
N ARG A 239 -14.21 7.33 1.36
CA ARG A 239 -13.80 6.20 0.51
C ARG A 239 -14.13 4.85 1.12
N PHE A 240 -13.92 4.70 2.42
CA PHE A 240 -14.08 3.44 3.14
C PHE A 240 -14.68 3.66 4.52
N GLU A 241 -15.44 2.71 5.00
CA GLU A 241 -15.95 2.74 6.37
C GLU A 241 -14.80 2.58 7.39
N PRO A 242 -14.85 3.28 8.53
CA PRO A 242 -13.87 3.08 9.60
C PRO A 242 -14.16 1.79 10.38
N LEU A 243 -13.12 1.00 10.63
CA LEU A 243 -13.17 -0.18 11.51
C LEU A 243 -12.96 0.18 12.97
N THR A 244 -12.11 1.17 13.23
CA THR A 244 -11.83 1.77 14.53
C THR A 244 -11.27 3.17 14.32
N ALA A 245 -11.37 4.03 15.34
CA ALA A 245 -10.83 5.38 15.30
C ALA A 245 -10.16 5.73 16.64
N PHE A 246 -9.00 6.39 16.57
CA PHE A 246 -8.20 6.79 17.72
C PHE A 246 -7.67 8.22 17.56
N PRO A 247 -7.52 8.97 18.68
CA PRO A 247 -7.09 10.36 18.63
C PRO A 247 -5.60 10.50 18.30
N LEU A 248 -5.25 11.61 17.68
CA LEU A 248 -3.91 12.18 17.73
C LEU A 248 -3.92 13.29 18.79
N GLU A 249 -3.01 13.20 19.74
CA GLU A 249 -2.83 14.19 20.80
C GLU A 249 -1.51 14.96 20.59
N PRO A 250 -1.41 16.21 21.08
CA PRO A 250 -0.18 16.99 21.00
C PRO A 250 0.96 16.26 21.72
N ALA A 251 2.17 16.41 21.23
CA ALA A 251 3.33 15.86 21.91
C ALA A 251 3.58 16.58 23.25
N ALA A 252 3.85 15.81 24.30
CA ALA A 252 4.07 16.35 25.65
C ALA A 252 5.30 17.29 25.76
N ASP A 253 6.27 17.13 24.86
CA ASP A 253 7.47 17.97 24.76
C ASP A 253 7.26 19.25 23.92
N GLY A 254 6.05 19.45 23.38
CA GLY A 254 5.72 20.59 22.53
C GLY A 254 6.32 20.54 21.12
N SER A 255 6.93 19.44 20.71
CA SER A 255 7.53 19.29 19.38
C SER A 255 6.48 19.34 18.26
N THR A 256 5.24 18.99 18.53
CA THR A 256 4.07 19.19 17.66
C THR A 256 2.83 19.54 18.48
N ASP A 257 2.04 20.48 17.98
CA ASP A 257 0.73 20.88 18.50
C ASP A 257 -0.42 20.12 17.82
N ALA A 258 -0.09 19.19 16.92
CA ALA A 258 -1.06 18.54 16.08
C ALA A 258 -2.08 17.73 16.88
N VAL A 259 -3.34 17.96 16.59
CA VAL A 259 -4.49 17.23 17.12
C VAL A 259 -5.30 16.66 15.96
N GLY A 260 -6.08 15.61 16.23
CA GLY A 260 -6.91 15.06 15.16
C GLY A 260 -7.42 13.67 15.44
N LEU A 261 -7.80 13.00 14.38
CA LEU A 261 -8.35 11.66 14.40
C LEU A 261 -7.72 10.81 13.29
N LEU A 262 -7.27 9.63 13.66
CA LEU A 262 -6.85 8.59 12.74
C LEU A 262 -7.84 7.43 12.82
N TRP A 263 -8.02 6.70 11.73
CA TRP A 263 -8.89 5.53 11.69
C TRP A 263 -8.32 4.45 10.78
N VAL A 264 -8.65 3.20 11.11
CA VAL A 264 -8.39 2.05 10.24
C VAL A 264 -9.55 1.93 9.26
N GLN A 265 -9.26 1.93 7.96
CA GLN A 265 -10.23 1.84 6.88
C GLN A 265 -10.58 0.39 6.55
N ASP A 266 -11.84 0.11 6.16
CA ASP A 266 -12.26 -1.22 5.66
C ASP A 266 -11.87 -1.48 4.18
N GLY A 267 -11.09 -0.60 3.59
CA GLY A 267 -10.55 -0.75 2.25
C GLY A 267 -9.39 -1.73 2.20
N GLY A 268 -9.59 -2.92 1.57
CA GLY A 268 -8.48 -3.86 1.35
C GLY A 268 -7.49 -3.31 0.32
N SER A 269 -6.21 -3.44 0.61
CA SER A 269 -5.17 -3.21 -0.37
C SER A 269 -4.95 -4.49 -1.17
N TYR A 270 -5.02 -4.38 -2.50
CA TYR A 270 -4.62 -5.46 -3.38
C TYR A 270 -3.31 -5.07 -4.05
N GLY A 271 -2.23 -5.75 -3.68
CA GLY A 271 -0.92 -5.53 -4.29
C GLY A 271 -0.26 -4.21 -3.87
N SER A 272 0.01 -3.33 -4.83
CA SER A 272 0.72 -2.05 -4.62
C SER A 272 -0.20 -0.85 -4.33
N THR A 273 -1.48 -1.07 -3.99
CA THR A 273 -2.42 0.01 -3.75
C THR A 273 -2.12 0.69 -2.41
N ASP A 274 -1.76 1.95 -2.45
CA ASP A 274 -1.58 2.80 -1.27
C ASP A 274 -2.91 3.49 -0.96
N ASN A 275 -3.58 3.06 0.11
CA ASN A 275 -4.84 3.63 0.56
C ASN A 275 -4.67 4.60 1.73
N ARG A 276 -3.43 5.00 2.05
CA ARG A 276 -3.22 6.08 3.04
C ARG A 276 -3.95 7.32 2.57
N ASP A 277 -4.71 7.92 3.46
CA ASP A 277 -5.49 9.13 3.22
C ASP A 277 -5.41 10.03 4.45
N LEU A 278 -4.74 11.16 4.35
CA LEU A 278 -4.56 12.09 5.47
C LEU A 278 -4.81 13.52 5.02
N ALA A 279 -5.89 14.10 5.53
CA ALA A 279 -6.17 15.51 5.34
C ALA A 279 -5.52 16.36 6.44
N VAL A 280 -4.83 17.43 6.05
CA VAL A 280 -4.14 18.35 6.96
C VAL A 280 -4.81 19.71 6.92
N TYR A 281 -5.22 20.17 8.09
CA TYR A 281 -5.79 21.49 8.31
C TYR A 281 -4.78 22.37 9.06
N LEU A 282 -4.60 23.57 8.57
CA LEU A 282 -3.82 24.60 9.23
C LEU A 282 -4.78 25.68 9.75
N ARG A 283 -4.88 25.79 11.09
CA ARG A 283 -5.79 26.75 11.74
C ARG A 283 -7.23 26.66 11.25
N GLY A 284 -7.73 25.44 11.08
CA GLY A 284 -9.09 25.17 10.65
C GLY A 284 -9.35 25.21 9.14
N MET A 285 -8.37 25.61 8.33
CA MET A 285 -8.45 25.61 6.86
C MET A 285 -7.70 24.42 6.26
N LEU A 286 -8.31 23.74 5.30
CA LEU A 286 -7.67 22.65 4.58
C LEU A 286 -6.45 23.15 3.82
N LEU A 287 -5.31 22.53 4.12
CA LEU A 287 -4.04 22.80 3.45
C LEU A 287 -3.73 21.73 2.39
N ALA A 288 -3.77 20.47 2.79
CA ALA A 288 -3.48 19.33 1.92
C ALA A 288 -4.52 18.23 2.16
N GLU A 289 -5.09 17.71 1.08
CA GLU A 289 -6.08 16.63 1.15
C GLU A 289 -5.45 15.26 1.24
N ASP A 290 -4.25 15.11 0.71
CA ASP A 290 -3.54 13.86 0.60
C ASP A 290 -2.10 14.03 1.06
N ALA A 291 -1.93 14.25 2.36
CA ALA A 291 -0.62 14.33 3.00
C ALA A 291 -0.12 12.93 3.43
N ARG A 292 -0.33 11.92 2.59
CA ARG A 292 0.02 10.51 2.87
C ARG A 292 1.48 10.30 3.27
N ASP A 293 2.40 11.15 2.82
CA ASP A 293 3.82 11.09 3.16
C ASP A 293 4.11 11.33 4.65
N LEU A 294 3.16 11.91 5.38
CA LEU A 294 3.24 12.04 6.83
C LEU A 294 3.00 10.71 7.56
N LEU A 295 2.20 9.82 6.98
CA LEU A 295 1.98 8.48 7.52
C LEU A 295 3.12 7.53 7.15
N PRO A 296 3.48 6.57 8.01
CA PRO A 296 4.48 5.58 7.66
C PRO A 296 4.04 4.76 6.44
N SER A 297 4.99 4.38 5.58
CA SER A 297 4.71 3.68 4.32
C SER A 297 4.01 2.33 4.51
N TRP A 298 4.18 1.69 5.67
CA TRP A 298 3.53 0.44 6.02
C TRP A 298 2.06 0.60 6.46
N ALA A 299 1.59 1.84 6.72
CA ALA A 299 0.25 2.12 7.22
C ALA A 299 -0.78 2.33 6.08
N GLY A 300 -0.72 1.52 5.03
CA GLY A 300 -1.58 1.63 3.84
C GLY A 300 -3.08 1.56 4.10
N PHE A 301 -3.47 1.16 5.30
CA PHE A 301 -4.85 1.00 5.77
C PHE A 301 -5.34 2.16 6.67
N ILE A 302 -4.52 3.20 6.87
CA ILE A 302 -4.85 4.33 7.74
C ILE A 302 -5.38 5.51 6.94
N GLY A 303 -6.54 6.02 7.37
CA GLY A 303 -7.05 7.34 7.02
C GLY A 303 -7.01 8.27 8.23
N GLY A 304 -7.11 9.58 7.99
CA GLY A 304 -7.09 10.53 9.08
C GLY A 304 -7.35 11.97 8.68
N VAL A 305 -7.58 12.78 9.70
CA VAL A 305 -7.65 14.23 9.62
C VAL A 305 -6.91 14.81 10.81
N ILE A 306 -6.07 15.78 10.53
CA ILE A 306 -5.28 16.46 11.56
C ILE A 306 -5.34 17.97 11.39
N GLU A 307 -5.17 18.65 12.49
CA GLU A 307 -5.09 20.09 12.58
C GLU A 307 -3.83 20.47 13.36
N SER A 308 -3.10 21.49 12.88
CA SER A 308 -1.92 22.04 13.54
C SER A 308 -1.82 23.54 13.24
N ASN A 309 -1.15 24.28 14.14
CA ASN A 309 -0.83 25.69 13.94
C ASN A 309 0.67 25.91 13.66
N LEU A 310 1.51 24.90 13.96
CA LEU A 310 2.98 24.98 13.84
C LEU A 310 3.49 24.58 12.47
N LEU A 311 2.71 23.84 11.68
CA LEU A 311 3.13 23.41 10.36
C LEU A 311 3.31 24.60 9.41
N THR A 312 4.35 24.54 8.60
CA THR A 312 4.68 25.59 7.64
C THR A 312 4.25 25.19 6.24
N PRO A 313 3.30 25.93 5.61
CA PRO A 313 2.90 25.65 4.24
C PRO A 313 3.99 26.07 3.24
N THR A 314 4.00 25.46 2.06
CA THR A 314 4.73 25.94 0.89
C THR A 314 4.12 27.25 0.37
N ALA A 315 4.79 27.94 -0.55
CA ALA A 315 4.29 29.18 -1.13
C ALA A 315 2.94 29.04 -1.87
N SER A 316 2.70 27.87 -2.48
CA SER A 316 1.42 27.51 -3.12
C SER A 316 0.30 27.21 -2.12
N ARG A 317 0.61 26.98 -0.86
CA ARG A 317 -0.34 26.51 0.18
C ARG A 317 -1.08 25.23 -0.18
N GLU A 318 -0.44 24.35 -0.94
CA GLU A 318 -0.97 23.05 -1.34
C GLU A 318 -0.14 21.89 -0.79
N ASP A 319 1.01 22.20 -0.17
CA ASP A 319 1.91 21.22 0.44
C ASP A 319 2.59 21.81 1.68
N LEU A 320 3.30 20.97 2.41
CA LEU A 320 4.01 21.28 3.64
C LEU A 320 5.52 21.38 3.41
N GLN A 321 6.17 22.33 4.09
CA GLN A 321 7.62 22.37 4.18
C GLN A 321 8.12 21.21 5.05
N ARG A 322 9.19 20.54 4.61
CA ARG A 322 9.77 19.38 5.33
C ARG A 322 10.77 19.83 6.41
N ASP A 323 10.31 20.70 7.29
CA ASP A 323 11.06 21.25 8.42
C ASP A 323 11.08 20.30 9.65
N GLU A 324 11.46 20.81 10.82
CA GLU A 324 11.49 20.05 12.07
C GLU A 324 10.09 19.68 12.57
N HIS A 325 9.11 20.58 12.42
CA HIS A 325 7.73 20.32 12.82
C HIS A 325 7.09 19.23 11.98
N TYR A 326 7.40 19.20 10.67
CA TYR A 326 6.98 18.12 9.79
C TYR A 326 7.54 16.75 10.23
N ARG A 327 8.83 16.69 10.63
CA ARG A 327 9.45 15.45 11.09
C ARG A 327 8.89 15.01 12.45
N ALA A 328 8.68 15.94 13.37
CA ALA A 328 8.06 15.67 14.67
C ALA A 328 6.65 15.13 14.50
N LEU A 329 5.85 15.71 13.61
CA LEU A 329 4.51 15.23 13.29
C LEU A 329 4.51 13.81 12.72
N ARG A 330 5.42 13.50 11.78
CA ARG A 330 5.54 12.12 11.25
C ARG A 330 5.82 11.10 12.36
N GLN A 331 6.66 11.45 13.32
CA GLN A 331 6.93 10.59 14.46
C GLN A 331 5.69 10.45 15.34
N ALA A 332 5.01 11.55 15.68
CA ALA A 332 3.79 11.53 16.47
C ALA A 332 2.67 10.70 15.82
N LEU A 333 2.50 10.81 14.50
CA LEU A 333 1.54 9.99 13.75
C LEU A 333 1.89 8.51 13.79
N THR A 334 3.17 8.15 13.66
CA THR A 334 3.63 6.76 13.78
C THR A 334 3.32 6.22 15.18
N GLU A 335 3.63 6.98 16.23
CA GLU A 335 3.29 6.63 17.62
C GLU A 335 1.79 6.47 17.83
N ALA A 336 0.98 7.40 17.30
CA ALA A 336 -0.47 7.36 17.42
C ALA A 336 -1.06 6.11 16.73
N VAL A 337 -0.56 5.74 15.55
CA VAL A 337 -1.00 4.52 14.86
C VAL A 337 -0.65 3.28 15.67
N VAL A 338 0.58 3.15 16.14
CA VAL A 338 1.02 2.00 16.93
C VAL A 338 0.19 1.88 18.22
N ASN A 339 0.07 2.97 18.97
CA ASN A 339 -0.69 3.01 20.23
C ASN A 339 -2.18 2.74 19.99
N GLY A 340 -2.76 3.32 18.93
CA GLY A 340 -4.16 3.10 18.56
C GLY A 340 -4.47 1.65 18.21
N LEU A 341 -3.56 0.95 17.52
CA LEU A 341 -3.69 -0.48 17.26
C LEU A 341 -3.62 -1.31 18.55
N TYR A 342 -2.70 -0.97 19.48
CA TYR A 342 -2.63 -1.61 20.80
C TYR A 342 -3.91 -1.42 21.62
N GLU A 343 -4.45 -0.20 21.66
CA GLU A 343 -5.70 0.09 22.36
C GLU A 343 -6.88 -0.65 21.72
N THR A 344 -6.92 -0.68 20.38
CA THR A 344 -7.97 -1.40 19.66
C THR A 344 -7.95 -2.90 19.96
N ALA A 345 -6.76 -3.52 19.97
CA ALA A 345 -6.62 -4.93 20.33
C ALA A 345 -7.11 -5.23 21.75
N ARG A 346 -6.85 -4.31 22.68
CA ARG A 346 -7.21 -4.47 24.09
C ARG A 346 -8.67 -4.16 24.37
N LEU A 347 -9.21 -3.06 23.82
CA LEU A 347 -10.53 -2.52 24.19
C LEU A 347 -11.65 -2.91 23.22
N HIS A 348 -11.30 -3.20 21.96
CA HIS A 348 -12.27 -3.45 20.88
C HIS A 348 -11.96 -4.77 20.13
N PRO A 349 -12.01 -5.96 20.79
CA PRO A 349 -11.57 -7.22 20.21
C PRO A 349 -12.36 -7.63 18.95
N ALA A 350 -13.58 -7.17 18.78
CA ALA A 350 -14.36 -7.41 17.57
C ALA A 350 -13.82 -6.61 16.37
N ALA A 351 -13.49 -5.34 16.57
CA ALA A 351 -12.82 -4.51 15.57
C ALA A 351 -11.44 -5.05 15.25
N TRP A 352 -10.65 -5.44 16.26
CA TRP A 352 -9.33 -6.03 16.08
C TRP A 352 -9.36 -7.27 15.18
N ARG A 353 -10.27 -8.20 15.41
CA ARG A 353 -10.43 -9.38 14.54
C ARG A 353 -10.78 -9.01 13.10
N ARG A 354 -11.61 -7.99 12.87
CA ARG A 354 -11.91 -7.51 11.52
C ARG A 354 -10.67 -6.88 10.86
N ILE A 355 -9.88 -6.12 11.61
CA ILE A 355 -8.63 -5.51 11.15
C ILE A 355 -7.64 -6.61 10.73
N LEU A 356 -7.42 -7.61 11.58
CA LEU A 356 -6.55 -8.74 11.26
C LEU A 356 -7.00 -9.51 10.01
N ALA A 357 -8.29 -9.77 9.88
CA ALA A 357 -8.86 -10.45 8.72
C ALA A 357 -8.74 -9.62 7.43
N ARG A 358 -8.85 -8.29 7.55
CA ARG A 358 -8.87 -7.40 6.40
C ARG A 358 -7.47 -6.99 5.92
N HIS A 359 -6.58 -6.70 6.86
CA HIS A 359 -5.26 -6.13 6.62
C HIS A 359 -4.10 -7.04 7.02
N GLY A 360 -4.33 -8.36 7.09
CA GLY A 360 -3.32 -9.31 7.56
C GLY A 360 -1.99 -9.23 6.82
N GLN A 361 -2.00 -9.05 5.50
CA GLN A 361 -0.76 -8.95 4.71
C GLN A 361 0.00 -7.65 4.98
N GLU A 362 -0.70 -6.52 5.06
CA GLU A 362 -0.11 -5.22 5.37
C GLU A 362 0.48 -5.22 6.78
N LEU A 363 -0.24 -5.84 7.72
CA LEU A 363 0.17 -5.96 9.11
C LEU A 363 1.42 -6.84 9.28
N LEU A 364 1.60 -7.89 8.46
CA LEU A 364 2.85 -8.65 8.43
C LEU A 364 4.05 -7.75 8.06
N GLY A 365 3.86 -6.86 7.07
CA GLY A 365 4.87 -5.87 6.68
C GLY A 365 5.12 -4.83 7.77
N ALA A 366 4.05 -4.29 8.37
CA ALA A 366 4.11 -3.33 9.47
C ALA A 366 4.87 -3.88 10.69
N ALA A 367 4.63 -5.14 11.04
CA ALA A 367 5.31 -5.83 12.13
C ALA A 367 6.84 -5.91 11.93
N LEU A 368 7.32 -5.90 10.70
CA LEU A 368 8.75 -5.89 10.41
C LEU A 368 9.40 -4.51 10.52
N CYS A 369 8.57 -3.45 10.54
CA CYS A 369 9.03 -2.08 10.61
C CYS A 369 9.07 -1.51 12.04
N ASP A 370 8.32 -2.10 13.00
CA ASP A 370 8.26 -1.64 14.39
C ASP A 370 8.21 -2.85 15.35
N ASP A 371 9.10 -2.88 16.34
CA ASP A 371 9.22 -3.99 17.30
C ASP A 371 7.99 -4.15 18.19
N ARG A 372 7.30 -3.05 18.49
CA ARG A 372 6.06 -3.07 19.27
C ARG A 372 4.95 -3.71 18.47
N LEU A 373 4.80 -3.31 17.20
CA LEU A 373 3.83 -3.95 16.30
C LEU A 373 4.14 -5.43 16.10
N PHE A 374 5.41 -5.80 15.99
CA PHE A 374 5.77 -7.22 15.93
C PHE A 374 5.29 -7.98 17.17
N THR A 375 5.52 -7.43 18.35
CA THR A 375 5.08 -8.04 19.62
C THR A 375 3.56 -8.18 19.71
N LEU A 376 2.82 -7.17 19.24
CA LEU A 376 1.35 -7.18 19.21
C LEU A 376 0.80 -8.24 18.25
N LEU A 377 1.43 -8.40 17.09
CA LEU A 377 0.91 -9.17 15.97
C LEU A 377 1.44 -10.61 15.93
N ALA A 378 2.52 -10.91 16.63
CA ALA A 378 3.27 -12.16 16.50
C ALA A 378 2.38 -13.42 16.61
N ASP A 379 1.44 -13.43 17.54
CA ASP A 379 0.59 -14.60 17.79
C ASP A 379 -0.80 -14.51 17.11
N ASP A 380 -1.23 -13.31 16.69
CA ASP A 380 -2.61 -13.06 16.25
C ASP A 380 -2.74 -12.87 14.74
N VAL A 381 -1.70 -12.36 14.06
CA VAL A 381 -1.81 -12.04 12.64
C VAL A 381 -1.96 -13.30 11.79
N PRO A 382 -2.92 -13.34 10.86
CA PRO A 382 -3.08 -14.48 9.96
C PRO A 382 -1.94 -14.51 8.93
N VAL A 383 -1.37 -15.69 8.78
CA VAL A 383 -0.33 -16.03 7.80
C VAL A 383 -0.94 -16.93 6.73
N PRO A 384 -0.82 -16.61 5.45
CA PRO A 384 -1.29 -17.48 4.37
C PRO A 384 -0.61 -18.84 4.37
N THR A 385 -1.39 -19.92 4.31
CA THR A 385 -0.88 -21.28 4.32
C THR A 385 -1.51 -22.17 3.24
N SER A 386 -1.03 -23.39 3.11
CA SER A 386 -1.63 -24.41 2.23
C SER A 386 -3.01 -24.90 2.69
N GLN A 387 -3.44 -24.55 3.91
CA GLN A 387 -4.73 -24.94 4.50
C GLN A 387 -5.62 -23.73 4.86
N GLY A 388 -5.40 -22.59 4.23
CA GLY A 388 -6.02 -21.32 4.57
C GLY A 388 -5.13 -20.49 5.51
N ASP A 389 -5.68 -19.40 6.01
CA ASP A 389 -4.92 -18.49 6.87
C ASP A 389 -4.87 -19.04 8.31
N LEU A 390 -3.66 -19.14 8.86
CA LEU A 390 -3.39 -19.60 10.23
C LEU A 390 -2.46 -18.62 10.94
N THR A 391 -2.55 -18.54 12.27
CA THR A 391 -1.57 -17.77 13.04
C THR A 391 -0.24 -18.53 13.14
N ALA A 392 0.87 -17.81 13.38
CA ALA A 392 2.19 -18.42 13.53
C ALA A 392 2.23 -19.42 14.71
N GLY A 393 1.46 -19.16 15.78
CA GLY A 393 1.30 -20.08 16.90
C GLY A 393 0.60 -21.39 16.51
N ALA A 394 -0.45 -21.31 15.68
CA ALA A 394 -1.14 -22.48 15.15
C ALA A 394 -0.25 -23.29 14.20
N LEU A 395 0.53 -22.62 13.34
CA LEU A 395 1.52 -23.25 12.48
C LEU A 395 2.55 -24.06 13.30
N ARG A 396 3.11 -23.44 14.34
CA ARG A 396 4.07 -24.08 15.24
C ARG A 396 3.47 -25.30 15.95
N ALA A 397 2.24 -25.17 16.43
CA ALA A 397 1.55 -26.28 17.11
C ALA A 397 1.29 -27.46 16.17
N ALA A 398 0.80 -27.19 14.95
CA ALA A 398 0.55 -28.21 13.94
C ALA A 398 1.84 -28.85 13.39
N GLY A 399 2.96 -28.12 13.38
CA GLY A 399 4.27 -28.59 12.95
C GLY A 399 5.12 -29.21 14.07
N SER A 400 4.50 -29.63 15.18
CA SER A 400 5.21 -30.27 16.32
C SER A 400 6.37 -29.44 16.88
N GLY A 401 6.14 -28.11 16.98
CA GLY A 401 7.13 -27.17 17.50
C GLY A 401 8.00 -26.50 16.43
N ALA A 402 7.84 -26.85 15.18
CA ALA A 402 8.50 -26.19 14.05
C ALA A 402 7.50 -25.45 13.15
N VAL A 403 7.96 -24.41 12.47
CA VAL A 403 7.18 -23.68 11.46
C VAL A 403 7.71 -24.06 10.07
N HIS A 404 6.83 -24.58 9.22
CA HIS A 404 7.18 -25.00 7.87
C HIS A 404 6.80 -23.90 6.86
N VAL A 405 7.74 -23.49 6.01
CA VAL A 405 7.57 -22.40 5.06
C VAL A 405 8.02 -22.83 3.67
N ALA A 406 7.15 -22.72 2.69
CA ALA A 406 7.53 -22.91 1.28
C ALA A 406 8.17 -21.63 0.72
N LEU A 407 9.31 -21.77 0.04
CA LEU A 407 10.03 -20.65 -0.59
C LEU A 407 9.52 -20.31 -2.00
N GLY A 408 8.72 -21.20 -2.60
CA GLY A 408 8.18 -21.03 -3.96
C GLY A 408 6.66 -20.83 -3.96
N SER A 409 6.11 -20.58 -5.14
CA SER A 409 4.70 -20.24 -5.39
C SER A 409 3.67 -21.35 -5.08
N GLY A 410 4.11 -22.47 -4.53
CA GLY A 410 3.23 -23.61 -4.19
C GLY A 410 3.12 -24.66 -5.32
N GLY A 411 2.49 -25.79 -5.02
CA GLY A 411 2.32 -26.88 -5.98
C GLY A 411 3.49 -27.87 -6.04
N GLY A 412 4.58 -27.61 -5.31
CA GLY A 412 5.72 -28.51 -5.26
C GLY A 412 5.42 -29.82 -4.52
N PHE A 413 6.27 -30.83 -4.71
CA PHE A 413 6.17 -32.12 -4.04
C PHE A 413 6.25 -31.98 -2.50
N GLU A 414 6.94 -30.95 -1.98
CA GLU A 414 7.00 -30.67 -0.54
C GLU A 414 5.60 -30.36 0.02
N GLU A 415 4.84 -29.54 -0.69
CA GLU A 415 3.46 -29.22 -0.30
C GLU A 415 2.60 -30.49 -0.30
N MET A 416 2.77 -31.36 -1.29
CA MET A 416 2.08 -32.64 -1.37
C MET A 416 2.42 -33.55 -0.19
N LEU A 417 3.70 -33.65 0.21
CA LEU A 417 4.15 -34.44 1.35
C LEU A 417 3.52 -33.94 2.66
N TYR A 418 3.66 -32.65 2.94
CA TYR A 418 3.13 -32.07 4.18
C TYR A 418 1.61 -32.07 4.22
N ARG A 419 0.94 -31.94 3.05
CA ARG A 419 -0.51 -32.11 2.94
C ARG A 419 -0.93 -33.54 3.30
N ALA A 420 -0.17 -34.55 2.85
CA ALA A 420 -0.41 -35.94 3.22
C ALA A 420 -0.20 -36.17 4.73
N MET A 421 0.75 -35.49 5.34
CA MET A 421 0.97 -35.49 6.79
C MET A 421 0.02 -34.56 7.58
N ARG A 422 -0.85 -33.82 6.92
CA ARG A 422 -1.76 -32.82 7.50
C ARG A 422 -1.04 -31.68 8.24
N VAL A 423 0.20 -31.39 7.87
CA VAL A 423 0.98 -30.27 8.40
C VAL A 423 0.76 -29.05 7.49
N PRO A 424 0.29 -27.90 8.01
CA PRO A 424 0.13 -26.70 7.22
C PRO A 424 1.50 -26.08 6.90
N ILE A 425 1.64 -25.57 5.66
CA ILE A 425 2.84 -24.92 5.16
C ILE A 425 2.52 -23.45 4.92
N ALA A 426 3.32 -22.55 5.49
CA ALA A 426 3.19 -21.12 5.21
C ALA A 426 3.70 -20.78 3.79
N ARG A 427 3.04 -19.83 3.13
CA ARG A 427 3.35 -19.36 1.79
C ARG A 427 4.45 -18.28 1.87
N GLY A 428 5.72 -18.70 1.94
CA GLY A 428 6.86 -17.80 2.05
C GLY A 428 7.13 -16.93 0.81
N ASP A 429 6.50 -17.24 -0.32
CA ASP A 429 6.48 -16.43 -1.55
C ASP A 429 5.58 -15.19 -1.44
N ARG A 430 4.70 -15.14 -0.43
CA ARG A 430 3.84 -13.99 -0.19
C ARG A 430 4.57 -12.88 0.55
N TYR A 431 4.09 -11.65 0.31
CA TYR A 431 4.68 -10.44 0.91
C TYR A 431 4.84 -10.58 2.43
N ALA A 432 6.05 -10.29 2.92
CA ALA A 432 6.46 -10.25 4.33
C ALA A 432 6.37 -11.58 5.11
N VAL A 433 5.79 -12.66 4.58
CA VAL A 433 5.56 -13.92 5.32
C VAL A 433 6.86 -14.55 5.81
N LEU A 434 7.81 -14.80 4.92
CA LEU A 434 9.07 -15.45 5.29
C LEU A 434 9.88 -14.66 6.33
N PRO A 435 10.15 -13.35 6.16
CA PRO A 435 10.89 -12.58 7.16
C PRO A 435 10.12 -12.46 8.48
N PHE A 436 8.79 -12.38 8.46
CA PHE A 436 7.97 -12.39 9.66
C PHE A 436 8.13 -13.72 10.45
N LEU A 437 8.03 -14.86 9.78
CA LEU A 437 8.15 -16.17 10.42
C LEU A 437 9.57 -16.46 10.90
N ARG A 438 10.61 -15.98 10.20
CA ARG A 438 11.99 -16.04 10.71
C ARG A 438 12.14 -15.27 12.02
N ARG A 439 11.59 -14.06 12.08
CA ARG A 439 11.60 -13.25 13.30
C ARG A 439 10.75 -13.88 14.41
N TYR A 440 9.58 -14.44 14.06
CA TYR A 440 8.75 -15.20 14.99
C TYR A 440 9.49 -16.39 15.59
N ALA A 441 10.18 -17.15 14.77
CA ALA A 441 10.96 -18.30 15.21
C ALA A 441 12.07 -17.89 16.20
N GLN A 442 12.75 -16.77 15.95
CA GLN A 442 13.72 -16.19 16.90
C GLN A 442 13.07 -15.76 18.21
N LEU A 443 11.91 -15.06 18.14
CA LEU A 443 11.20 -14.57 19.33
C LEU A 443 10.70 -15.72 20.23
N ARG A 444 10.23 -16.82 19.61
CA ARG A 444 9.61 -17.95 20.31
C ARG A 444 10.56 -19.14 20.51
N ASP A 445 11.83 -19.00 20.18
CA ASP A 445 12.86 -20.04 20.22
C ASP A 445 12.35 -21.36 19.61
N CYS A 446 11.79 -21.26 18.38
CA CYS A 446 11.30 -22.43 17.66
C CYS A 446 12.03 -22.59 16.32
N ARG A 447 12.00 -23.81 15.79
CA ARG A 447 12.63 -24.10 14.51
C ARG A 447 11.79 -23.58 13.35
N ILE A 448 12.46 -23.12 12.30
CA ILE A 448 11.86 -22.84 11.00
C ILE A 448 12.43 -23.79 9.96
N VAL A 449 11.56 -24.46 9.21
CA VAL A 449 11.92 -25.39 8.14
C VAL A 449 11.55 -24.73 6.82
N GLU A 450 12.57 -24.27 6.12
CA GLU A 450 12.41 -23.60 4.83
C GLU A 450 12.45 -24.65 3.71
N LEU A 451 11.27 -25.01 3.21
CA LEU A 451 11.10 -26.01 2.17
C LEU A 451 11.69 -25.55 0.85
N GLY A 452 12.42 -26.44 0.18
CA GLY A 452 13.16 -26.13 -1.04
C GLY A 452 14.53 -25.49 -0.79
N SER A 453 14.95 -25.31 0.47
CA SER A 453 16.33 -25.04 0.82
C SER A 453 17.11 -26.33 1.03
N GLU A 454 18.44 -26.27 0.94
CA GLU A 454 19.28 -27.43 1.21
C GLU A 454 19.13 -27.95 2.66
N SER A 455 18.98 -27.02 3.62
CA SER A 455 18.77 -27.35 5.02
C SER A 455 17.40 -27.99 5.26
N GLY A 456 16.33 -27.46 4.64
CA GLY A 456 14.99 -28.02 4.71
C GLY A 456 14.91 -29.42 4.09
N ASN A 457 15.58 -29.62 2.96
CA ASN A 457 15.64 -30.94 2.32
C ASN A 457 16.39 -31.97 3.18
N LYS A 458 17.48 -31.58 3.86
CA LYS A 458 18.20 -32.47 4.79
C LYS A 458 17.35 -32.86 6.01
N GLU A 459 16.50 -31.98 6.48
CA GLU A 459 15.60 -32.26 7.60
C GLU A 459 14.46 -33.19 7.20
N LEU A 460 13.92 -33.01 6.01
CA LEU A 460 12.83 -33.81 5.46
C LEU A 460 13.29 -35.19 5.01
N PHE A 461 14.43 -35.27 4.32
CA PHE A 461 15.01 -36.49 3.77
C PHE A 461 16.23 -36.90 4.60
N ARG A 462 15.98 -37.71 5.64
CA ARG A 462 17.02 -38.20 6.55
C ARG A 462 17.85 -39.31 5.87
N GLU A 463 19.10 -39.42 6.24
CA GLU A 463 19.93 -40.52 5.78
C GLU A 463 19.38 -41.87 6.22
N PRO A 464 19.44 -42.92 5.37
CA PRO A 464 19.03 -44.27 5.75
C PRO A 464 19.94 -44.82 6.85
N GLU A 465 19.38 -45.65 7.75
CA GLU A 465 20.16 -46.27 8.82
C GLU A 465 21.30 -47.17 8.29
N GLN A 466 21.06 -47.78 7.15
CA GLN A 466 22.06 -48.56 6.44
C GLN A 466 22.15 -48.10 5.00
N PRO A 467 23.37 -47.88 4.48
CA PRO A 467 23.54 -47.48 3.08
C PRO A 467 23.05 -48.61 2.16
N LEU A 468 22.39 -48.23 1.07
CA LEU A 468 21.98 -49.16 0.02
C LEU A 468 23.26 -49.79 -0.61
N PRO A 469 23.30 -51.12 -0.83
CA PRO A 469 24.36 -51.77 -1.58
C PRO A 469 24.53 -51.18 -2.96
N ALA A 470 25.77 -51.07 -3.45
CA ALA A 470 26.09 -50.34 -4.66
C ALA A 470 25.40 -50.92 -5.93
N ASP A 471 25.27 -52.27 -5.96
CA ASP A 471 24.56 -52.98 -7.05
C ASP A 471 23.06 -52.63 -7.07
N GLN A 472 22.40 -52.56 -5.93
CA GLN A 472 21.00 -52.22 -5.80
C GLN A 472 20.78 -50.73 -6.12
N ALA A 473 21.64 -49.84 -5.63
CA ALA A 473 21.60 -48.44 -5.94
C ALA A 473 21.79 -48.15 -7.42
N GLY A 474 22.73 -48.84 -8.06
CA GLY A 474 23.00 -48.74 -9.51
C GLY A 474 21.80 -49.21 -10.34
N TRP A 475 21.22 -50.36 -9.98
CA TRP A 475 20.03 -50.87 -10.69
C TRP A 475 18.83 -49.94 -10.55
N LEU A 476 18.54 -49.45 -9.34
CA LEU A 476 17.44 -48.51 -9.10
C LEU A 476 17.67 -47.17 -9.85
N ALA A 477 18.89 -46.67 -9.89
CA ALA A 477 19.21 -45.47 -10.62
C ALA A 477 18.96 -45.66 -12.13
N ALA A 478 19.38 -46.79 -12.69
CA ALA A 478 19.15 -47.10 -14.11
C ALA A 478 17.65 -47.31 -14.44
N ALA A 479 16.87 -47.84 -13.50
CA ALA A 479 15.45 -48.13 -13.70
C ALA A 479 14.54 -46.89 -13.49
N LEU A 480 14.88 -46.00 -12.55
CA LEU A 480 14.01 -44.94 -12.07
C LEU A 480 14.43 -43.54 -12.47
N ALA A 481 15.76 -43.26 -12.57
CA ALA A 481 16.28 -41.93 -12.82
C ALA A 481 16.39 -41.64 -14.32
N GLU A 482 16.15 -40.36 -14.71
CA GLU A 482 16.34 -39.84 -16.05
C GLU A 482 17.62 -39.00 -16.15
N PRO A 483 18.10 -38.67 -17.37
CA PRO A 483 19.27 -37.81 -17.54
C PRO A 483 19.11 -36.47 -16.80
N GLY A 484 20.03 -36.17 -15.91
CA GLY A 484 19.98 -34.99 -15.03
C GLY A 484 19.30 -35.24 -13.68
N GLU A 485 18.77 -36.43 -13.44
CA GLU A 485 18.24 -36.84 -12.12
C GLU A 485 19.30 -37.63 -11.33
N ARG A 486 19.44 -37.35 -10.06
CA ARG A 486 20.32 -38.08 -9.15
C ARG A 486 19.50 -38.83 -8.11
N LEU A 487 19.59 -40.17 -8.09
CA LEU A 487 18.97 -40.98 -7.07
C LEU A 487 19.66 -40.75 -5.72
N VAL A 488 18.86 -40.50 -4.68
CA VAL A 488 19.31 -40.29 -3.30
C VAL A 488 18.46 -41.19 -2.37
N PRO A 489 19.02 -42.27 -1.82
CA PRO A 489 18.34 -43.06 -0.79
C PRO A 489 18.11 -42.20 0.46
N ALA A 490 16.88 -42.20 1.00
CA ALA A 490 16.51 -41.39 2.16
C ALA A 490 15.39 -42.06 2.95
N ARG A 491 15.17 -41.58 4.17
CA ARG A 491 14.02 -41.93 5.03
C ARG A 491 13.15 -40.72 5.19
N PHE A 492 11.85 -40.84 4.90
CA PHE A 492 10.90 -39.73 5.03
C PHE A 492 9.47 -40.22 5.22
N GLU A 493 8.64 -39.35 5.78
CA GLU A 493 7.21 -39.56 5.93
C GLU A 493 6.41 -38.94 4.75
N PRO A 494 5.27 -39.53 4.39
CA PRO A 494 4.68 -40.76 4.93
C PRO A 494 5.38 -42.01 4.38
N VAL A 495 5.57 -43.01 5.22
CA VAL A 495 6.28 -44.25 4.89
C VAL A 495 5.69 -45.00 3.68
N GLY A 496 4.39 -44.82 3.45
CA GLY A 496 3.71 -45.39 2.26
C GLY A 496 4.11 -44.78 0.92
N LEU A 497 4.83 -43.66 0.91
CA LEU A 497 5.30 -43.00 -0.31
C LEU A 497 6.69 -43.53 -0.70
N PRO A 498 6.84 -44.21 -1.84
CA PRO A 498 8.09 -44.90 -2.16
C PRO A 498 9.19 -43.97 -2.70
N LEU A 499 8.84 -42.89 -3.36
CA LEU A 499 9.80 -41.97 -3.98
C LEU A 499 9.23 -40.57 -4.16
N VAL A 500 10.13 -39.58 -4.28
CA VAL A 500 9.78 -38.17 -4.57
C VAL A 500 10.86 -37.55 -5.43
N LEU A 501 10.46 -36.82 -6.48
CA LEU A 501 11.36 -36.07 -7.34
C LEU A 501 11.39 -34.62 -6.88
N VAL A 502 12.58 -34.13 -6.51
CA VAL A 502 12.85 -32.77 -6.04
C VAL A 502 13.65 -32.00 -7.08
N PRO A 503 13.09 -31.00 -7.74
CA PRO A 503 13.85 -30.12 -8.62
C PRO A 503 14.98 -29.41 -7.84
N ASP A 504 16.13 -29.24 -8.49
CA ASP A 504 17.21 -28.42 -7.93
C ASP A 504 16.99 -26.96 -8.34
N ARG A 505 16.48 -26.16 -7.39
CA ARG A 505 16.13 -24.75 -7.64
C ARG A 505 17.31 -23.89 -8.05
N GLU A 506 18.52 -24.19 -7.61
CA GLU A 506 19.70 -23.47 -8.02
C GLU A 506 20.06 -23.80 -9.48
N ALA A 507 19.90 -25.05 -9.89
CA ALA A 507 20.07 -25.45 -11.27
C ALA A 507 18.98 -24.85 -12.19
N GLU A 508 17.73 -24.82 -11.73
CA GLU A 508 16.63 -24.12 -12.45
C GLU A 508 16.89 -22.63 -12.58
N LEU A 509 17.32 -21.96 -11.51
CA LEU A 509 17.66 -20.53 -11.55
C LEU A 509 18.80 -20.28 -12.52
N LYS A 510 19.84 -21.14 -12.51
CA LYS A 510 20.96 -21.03 -13.44
C LYS A 510 20.50 -21.17 -14.90
N ALA A 511 19.66 -22.15 -15.19
CA ALA A 511 19.11 -22.34 -16.53
C ALA A 511 18.27 -21.13 -16.98
N ARG A 512 17.41 -20.59 -16.12
CA ARG A 512 16.63 -19.36 -16.42
C ARG A 512 17.52 -18.16 -16.69
N ILE A 513 18.60 -17.98 -15.93
CA ILE A 513 19.57 -16.89 -16.15
C ILE A 513 20.26 -17.05 -17.50
N GLU A 514 20.58 -18.28 -17.89
CA GLU A 514 21.19 -18.60 -19.19
C GLU A 514 20.21 -18.33 -20.35
N ASP A 515 18.93 -18.70 -20.20
CA ASP A 515 17.87 -18.44 -21.18
C ASP A 515 17.57 -16.94 -21.32
N ASP A 516 17.40 -16.21 -20.19
CA ASP A 516 17.16 -14.78 -20.19
C ASP A 516 18.35 -13.98 -20.77
N GLN A 517 19.57 -14.54 -20.66
CA GLN A 517 20.74 -13.98 -21.31
C GLN A 517 20.66 -14.17 -22.83
N ALA A 518 20.28 -15.36 -23.29
CA ALA A 518 20.14 -15.65 -24.71
C ALA A 518 19.12 -14.71 -25.38
N ASP A 519 18.05 -14.39 -24.63
CA ASP A 519 16.97 -13.48 -25.07
C ASP A 519 17.25 -11.99 -24.81
N ALA A 520 18.41 -11.63 -24.23
CA ALA A 520 18.80 -10.26 -23.86
C ALA A 520 17.81 -9.52 -22.96
N ARG A 521 17.07 -10.24 -22.11
CA ARG A 521 16.01 -9.68 -21.23
C ARG A 521 16.56 -9.03 -19.97
N ILE A 522 17.81 -9.34 -19.56
CA ILE A 522 18.38 -8.86 -18.29
C ILE A 522 19.54 -7.89 -18.54
N PRO A 523 19.61 -6.73 -17.83
CA PRO A 523 20.74 -5.83 -17.90
C PRO A 523 22.06 -6.50 -17.49
N SER A 524 23.16 -6.18 -18.16
CA SER A 524 24.47 -6.82 -17.96
C SER A 524 25.03 -6.75 -16.52
N ALA A 525 24.65 -5.74 -15.75
CA ALA A 525 25.04 -5.60 -14.34
C ALA A 525 24.31 -6.62 -13.44
N ALA A 526 23.00 -6.81 -13.65
CA ALA A 526 22.19 -7.79 -12.93
C ALA A 526 22.64 -9.22 -13.29
N LEU A 527 22.96 -9.46 -14.56
CA LEU A 527 23.47 -10.75 -15.03
C LEU A 527 24.81 -11.15 -14.37
N ARG A 528 25.72 -10.19 -14.17
CA ARG A 528 26.99 -10.44 -13.46
C ARG A 528 26.76 -10.86 -12.00
N LEU A 529 25.83 -10.20 -11.31
CA LEU A 529 25.48 -10.54 -9.93
C LEU A 529 24.84 -11.93 -9.85
N ALA A 530 23.89 -12.23 -10.73
CA ALA A 530 23.22 -13.51 -10.81
C ALA A 530 24.19 -14.66 -11.10
N ARG A 531 25.15 -14.47 -12.02
CA ARG A 531 26.22 -15.44 -12.31
C ARG A 531 27.16 -15.65 -11.12
N ALA A 532 27.51 -14.62 -10.39
CA ALA A 532 28.35 -14.75 -9.20
C ALA A 532 27.63 -15.61 -8.12
N PHE A 533 26.31 -15.49 -8.03
CA PHE A 533 25.49 -16.29 -7.12
C PHE A 533 25.43 -17.78 -7.56
N THR A 534 25.23 -18.05 -8.85
CA THR A 534 25.08 -19.42 -9.38
C THR A 534 26.41 -20.09 -9.78
N ALA A 535 27.55 -19.39 -9.63
CA ALA A 535 28.87 -19.89 -10.08
C ALA A 535 29.30 -21.21 -9.42
N ARG A 536 28.79 -21.56 -8.26
CA ARG A 536 29.09 -22.79 -7.51
C ARG A 536 28.08 -23.91 -7.74
N THR A 537 27.00 -23.65 -8.48
CA THR A 537 25.92 -24.62 -8.68
C THR A 537 26.30 -25.58 -9.79
N ASP A 538 26.24 -26.89 -9.49
CA ASP A 538 26.42 -27.95 -10.48
C ASP A 538 25.17 -28.04 -11.37
N GLY A 539 25.28 -27.49 -12.59
CA GLY A 539 24.16 -27.49 -13.56
C GLY A 539 23.88 -28.86 -14.21
N THR A 540 24.67 -29.91 -13.89
CA THR A 540 24.45 -31.25 -14.45
C THR A 540 23.33 -31.99 -13.76
N VAL A 541 23.08 -31.71 -12.45
CA VAL A 541 22.00 -32.30 -11.68
C VAL A 541 20.82 -31.33 -11.65
N LYS A 542 19.77 -31.64 -12.42
CA LYS A 542 18.54 -30.84 -12.51
C LYS A 542 17.52 -31.17 -11.43
N ALA A 543 17.55 -32.41 -10.92
CA ALA A 543 16.64 -32.88 -9.88
C ALA A 543 17.27 -34.00 -9.05
N ARG A 544 16.80 -34.15 -7.82
CA ARG A 544 17.15 -35.27 -6.93
C ARG A 544 15.93 -36.17 -6.75
N LEU A 545 16.10 -37.46 -7.09
CA LEU A 545 15.08 -38.48 -6.87
C LEU A 545 15.32 -39.15 -5.51
N TYR A 546 14.57 -38.72 -4.51
CA TYR A 546 14.63 -39.36 -3.17
C TYR A 546 13.84 -40.64 -3.17
N LEU A 547 14.49 -41.71 -2.77
CA LEU A 547 13.90 -43.06 -2.62
C LEU A 547 13.70 -43.35 -1.16
N ASN A 548 12.46 -43.64 -0.72
CA ASN A 548 12.15 -43.89 0.67
C ASN A 548 12.54 -45.32 1.09
N THR A 549 13.63 -45.43 1.79
CA THR A 549 14.13 -46.77 2.26
C THR A 549 13.27 -47.39 3.34
N ASP A 550 12.36 -46.65 3.99
CA ASP A 550 11.41 -47.18 4.96
C ASP A 550 10.09 -47.64 4.28
N SER A 551 9.93 -47.38 2.98
CA SER A 551 8.71 -47.76 2.27
C SER A 551 8.60 -49.28 2.07
N PRO A 552 7.45 -49.89 2.45
CA PRO A 552 7.22 -51.32 2.21
C PRO A 552 7.36 -51.68 0.72
N ALA A 553 6.88 -50.80 -0.17
CA ALA A 553 6.99 -51.01 -1.64
C ALA A 553 8.47 -51.08 -2.10
N VAL A 554 9.32 -50.23 -1.54
CA VAL A 554 10.77 -50.26 -1.84
C VAL A 554 11.45 -51.48 -1.28
N HIS A 555 11.10 -51.88 -0.05
CA HIS A 555 11.60 -53.14 0.56
C HIS A 555 11.22 -54.38 -0.28
N ASP A 556 9.97 -54.46 -0.71
CA ASP A 556 9.49 -55.57 -1.53
C ASP A 556 10.15 -55.58 -2.91
N LEU A 557 10.34 -54.40 -3.52
CA LEU A 557 11.04 -54.26 -4.79
C LEU A 557 12.51 -54.71 -4.69
N LEU A 558 13.22 -54.29 -3.65
CA LEU A 558 14.60 -54.70 -3.42
C LEU A 558 14.75 -56.17 -3.09
N ARG A 559 13.76 -56.76 -2.40
CA ARG A 559 13.73 -58.22 -2.15
C ARG A 559 13.53 -58.95 -3.48
N ALA A 560 12.56 -58.58 -4.29
CA ALA A 560 12.31 -59.17 -5.60
C ALA A 560 13.53 -59.06 -6.53
N TYR A 561 14.26 -57.95 -6.50
CA TYR A 561 15.51 -57.80 -7.24
C TYR A 561 16.58 -58.78 -6.78
N ARG A 562 16.82 -58.94 -5.47
CA ARG A 562 17.81 -59.86 -4.90
C ARG A 562 17.50 -61.30 -5.21
N GLU A 563 16.22 -61.67 -5.23
CA GLU A 563 15.72 -63.01 -5.53
C GLU A 563 15.65 -63.31 -7.05
N GLY A 564 15.99 -62.32 -7.89
CA GLY A 564 15.94 -62.49 -9.35
C GLY A 564 14.53 -62.64 -9.89
N HIS A 565 13.53 -62.06 -9.21
CA HIS A 565 12.13 -62.18 -9.60
C HIS A 565 11.88 -61.40 -10.88
N THR A 566 11.26 -62.03 -11.90
CA THR A 566 10.98 -61.44 -13.19
C THR A 566 10.06 -60.19 -13.14
N GLY A 567 9.25 -60.08 -12.08
CA GLY A 567 8.39 -58.92 -11.84
C GLY A 567 9.10 -57.65 -11.31
N ALA A 568 10.39 -57.73 -10.87
CA ALA A 568 11.10 -56.59 -10.30
C ALA A 568 11.25 -55.43 -11.28
N ALA A 569 11.57 -55.69 -12.55
CA ALA A 569 11.66 -54.67 -13.58
C ALA A 569 10.31 -54.00 -13.88
N THR A 570 9.23 -54.78 -13.90
CA THR A 570 7.86 -54.29 -14.10
C THR A 570 7.42 -53.39 -12.95
N ALA A 571 7.73 -53.78 -11.70
CA ALA A 571 7.45 -52.97 -10.52
C ALA A 571 8.25 -51.66 -10.51
N ALA A 572 9.52 -51.68 -10.91
CA ALA A 572 10.33 -50.48 -11.08
C ALA A 572 9.73 -49.52 -12.17
N GLY A 573 9.29 -50.11 -13.30
CA GLY A 573 8.59 -49.34 -14.35
C GLY A 573 7.30 -48.67 -13.84
N LEU A 574 6.53 -49.36 -12.97
CA LEU A 574 5.36 -48.75 -12.31
C LEU A 574 5.77 -47.58 -11.42
N LEU A 575 6.81 -47.71 -10.60
CA LEU A 575 7.30 -46.63 -9.77
C LEU A 575 7.82 -45.44 -10.61
N ARG A 576 8.45 -45.70 -11.77
CA ARG A 576 8.84 -44.65 -12.72
C ARG A 576 7.62 -43.89 -13.27
N SER A 577 6.55 -44.61 -13.61
CA SER A 577 5.29 -43.97 -14.04
C SER A 577 4.66 -43.12 -12.94
N VAL A 578 4.67 -43.61 -11.70
CA VAL A 578 4.20 -42.85 -10.51
C VAL A 578 5.05 -41.58 -10.33
N LYS A 579 6.39 -41.66 -10.47
CA LYS A 579 7.29 -40.50 -10.42
C LYS A 579 6.85 -39.42 -11.41
N VAL A 580 6.60 -39.79 -12.67
CA VAL A 580 6.20 -38.83 -13.72
C VAL A 580 4.87 -38.17 -13.41
N ILE A 581 3.87 -38.93 -12.93
CA ILE A 581 2.57 -38.39 -12.54
C ILE A 581 2.70 -37.42 -11.38
N MET A 582 3.51 -37.76 -10.36
CA MET A 582 3.74 -36.89 -9.21
C MET A 582 4.47 -35.61 -9.62
N ALA A 583 5.47 -35.72 -10.49
CA ALA A 583 6.18 -34.55 -11.02
C ALA A 583 5.26 -33.63 -11.83
N ALA A 584 4.38 -34.20 -12.66
CA ALA A 584 3.40 -33.45 -13.42
C ALA A 584 2.34 -32.77 -12.53
N ALA A 585 1.93 -33.42 -11.45
CA ALA A 585 0.99 -32.84 -10.48
C ALA A 585 1.62 -31.73 -9.61
N ALA A 586 2.95 -31.72 -9.49
CA ALA A 586 3.71 -30.76 -8.71
C ALA A 586 4.22 -29.54 -9.53
N SER A 587 4.07 -29.54 -10.84
CA SER A 587 4.57 -28.46 -11.73
C SER A 587 3.42 -27.73 -12.42
N ASP A 588 3.42 -26.39 -12.34
CA ASP A 588 2.50 -25.51 -13.10
C ASP A 588 2.91 -25.33 -14.59
N GLY A 589 3.91 -26.08 -15.08
CA GLY A 589 4.50 -25.91 -16.39
C GLY A 589 4.14 -27.01 -17.41
N PRO A 590 4.53 -26.84 -18.69
CA PRO A 590 4.18 -27.73 -19.80
C PRO A 590 4.86 -29.11 -19.77
N ALA A 591 5.32 -29.59 -18.62
CA ALA A 591 5.84 -30.95 -18.42
C ALA A 591 4.78 -32.06 -18.63
N ALA A 592 3.63 -31.70 -19.19
CA ALA A 592 2.56 -32.63 -19.55
C ALA A 592 2.89 -33.59 -20.70
N GLY A 593 4.08 -33.48 -21.32
CA GLY A 593 4.43 -34.30 -22.47
C GLY A 593 4.45 -35.82 -22.22
N ASP A 594 4.79 -36.25 -21.00
CA ASP A 594 4.97 -37.68 -20.69
C ASP A 594 3.86 -38.32 -19.85
N LEU A 595 2.83 -37.54 -19.46
CA LEU A 595 1.74 -38.06 -18.62
C LEU A 595 0.99 -39.19 -19.30
N GLY A 596 0.77 -39.09 -20.61
CA GLY A 596 0.11 -40.16 -21.42
C GLY A 596 0.93 -41.45 -21.42
N ALA A 597 2.25 -41.32 -21.61
CA ALA A 597 3.16 -42.47 -21.58
C ALA A 597 3.25 -43.11 -20.17
N ALA A 598 3.25 -42.29 -19.12
CA ALA A 598 3.23 -42.76 -17.74
C ALA A 598 1.93 -43.52 -17.40
N LEU A 599 0.77 -43.01 -17.81
CA LEU A 599 -0.51 -43.69 -17.62
C LEU A 599 -0.58 -45.00 -18.40
N ALA A 600 -0.09 -45.02 -19.67
CA ALA A 600 0.03 -46.24 -20.45
C ALA A 600 0.97 -47.26 -19.80
N GLY A 601 2.11 -46.78 -19.22
CA GLY A 601 3.06 -47.61 -18.49
C GLY A 601 2.44 -48.28 -17.27
N ILE A 602 1.56 -47.59 -16.52
CA ILE A 602 0.80 -48.21 -15.42
C ILE A 602 -0.08 -49.35 -15.94
N GLY A 603 -0.84 -49.11 -17.03
CA GLY A 603 -1.69 -50.13 -17.64
C GLY A 603 -0.88 -51.36 -18.06
N THR A 604 0.28 -51.17 -18.69
CA THR A 604 1.17 -52.24 -19.12
C THR A 604 1.73 -53.02 -17.90
N ALA A 605 2.16 -52.32 -16.87
CA ALA A 605 2.68 -52.91 -15.65
C ALA A 605 1.60 -53.76 -14.90
N VAL A 606 0.37 -53.23 -14.80
CA VAL A 606 -0.75 -53.95 -14.22
C VAL A 606 -1.06 -55.24 -15.03
N ALA A 607 -1.10 -55.12 -16.36
CA ALA A 607 -1.34 -56.30 -17.22
C ALA A 607 -0.23 -57.37 -17.05
N ALA A 608 1.04 -56.94 -16.97
CA ALA A 608 2.15 -57.88 -16.77
C ALA A 608 2.15 -58.54 -15.39
N LEU A 609 1.78 -57.82 -14.32
CA LEU A 609 1.68 -58.33 -12.97
C LEU A 609 0.48 -59.23 -12.72
N THR A 610 -0.60 -59.06 -13.53
CA THR A 610 -1.84 -59.87 -13.42
C THR A 610 -1.89 -60.98 -14.43
N ALA A 611 -0.95 -61.09 -15.37
CA ALA A 611 -0.87 -62.19 -16.30
C ALA A 611 -0.69 -63.53 -15.55
N PRO A 612 -1.43 -64.56 -15.90
CA PRO A 612 -1.24 -65.87 -15.30
C PRO A 612 0.19 -66.36 -15.56
N ALA A 613 0.85 -66.87 -14.51
CA ALA A 613 2.19 -67.42 -14.64
C ALA A 613 2.19 -68.54 -15.69
N VAL A 614 2.85 -68.28 -16.82
CA VAL A 614 3.06 -69.32 -17.84
C VAL A 614 4.00 -70.35 -17.17
N PRO A 615 3.61 -71.66 -17.13
CA PRO A 615 4.53 -72.66 -16.62
C PRO A 615 5.79 -72.65 -17.49
N VAL A 616 6.91 -72.33 -16.94
CA VAL A 616 8.22 -72.42 -17.62
C VAL A 616 8.53 -73.92 -17.70
N ASP A 617 8.50 -74.46 -18.90
CA ASP A 617 9.02 -75.79 -19.15
C ASP A 617 10.54 -75.78 -18.96
N PRO A 618 11.13 -76.58 -18.05
CA PRO A 618 12.53 -76.46 -17.75
C PRO A 618 13.50 -76.86 -18.87
N ALA A 619 12.98 -77.11 -20.10
CA ALA A 619 13.78 -77.58 -21.24
C ALA A 619 14.19 -76.53 -22.28
N ASP A 620 13.68 -75.31 -22.23
CA ASP A 620 14.05 -74.29 -23.21
C ASP A 620 14.88 -73.17 -22.56
N GLY A 621 16.21 -73.28 -22.70
CA GLY A 621 17.17 -72.23 -22.43
C GLY A 621 17.07 -71.11 -23.48
N LEU A 622 16.09 -70.27 -23.38
CA LEU A 622 15.96 -69.07 -24.21
C LEU A 622 16.55 -67.85 -23.47
N SER A 623 17.68 -67.36 -24.01
CA SER A 623 18.19 -66.04 -23.69
C SER A 623 17.12 -65.01 -24.08
N VAL A 624 16.51 -64.39 -23.07
CA VAL A 624 15.62 -63.26 -23.31
C VAL A 624 16.48 -62.05 -23.69
N ASP A 625 16.37 -61.62 -24.90
CA ASP A 625 17.03 -60.46 -25.46
C ASP A 625 16.40 -59.20 -24.83
N LEU A 626 17.06 -58.66 -23.80
CA LEU A 626 16.61 -57.49 -23.02
C LEU A 626 16.50 -56.24 -23.89
N ASP A 627 17.26 -56.15 -24.97
CA ASP A 627 17.25 -54.99 -25.89
C ASP A 627 15.95 -54.88 -26.70
N ARG A 628 15.27 -56.01 -26.92
CA ARG A 628 14.01 -56.04 -27.65
C ARG A 628 12.80 -55.66 -26.78
N LEU A 629 12.90 -55.81 -25.47
CA LEU A 629 11.85 -55.45 -24.50
C LEU A 629 11.91 -53.95 -24.12
N LEU A 630 13.08 -53.32 -24.28
CA LEU A 630 13.30 -51.91 -23.94
C LEU A 630 13.14 -50.98 -25.14
N GLY A 631 12.86 -51.50 -26.37
CA GLY A 631 12.63 -50.62 -27.53
C GLY A 631 13.84 -49.89 -28.07
N LEU A 632 15.07 -50.36 -27.75
CA LEU A 632 16.32 -49.82 -28.25
C LEU A 632 16.75 -50.54 -29.55
N GLY A 633 15.92 -50.47 -30.58
CA GLY A 633 16.21 -51.03 -31.93
C GLY A 633 16.70 -49.91 -32.84
N GLU A 634 17.84 -50.18 -33.43
CA GLU A 634 18.60 -49.34 -34.33
C GLU A 634 17.79 -48.74 -35.50
N SER A 635 17.99 -47.50 -35.79
CA SER A 635 17.61 -46.84 -37.04
C SER A 635 18.51 -47.32 -38.17
N ASN A 636 18.01 -48.20 -39.03
CA ASN A 636 18.54 -48.39 -40.37
C ASN A 636 17.67 -47.67 -41.40
N GLY A 637 18.21 -46.65 -42.02
CA GLY A 637 17.66 -46.09 -43.23
C GLY A 637 17.93 -47.00 -44.41
N PRO A 638 17.08 -46.94 -45.42
CA PRO A 638 17.59 -46.88 -46.79
C PRO A 638 16.90 -45.90 -47.70
N ASP A 639 17.73 -45.21 -48.39
CA ASP A 639 17.80 -44.92 -49.82
C ASP A 639 16.55 -45.10 -50.69
N GLY A 640 16.26 -44.02 -51.41
CA GLY A 640 16.02 -43.98 -52.84
C GLY A 640 14.59 -44.14 -53.35
N THR A 641 14.18 -43.10 -53.98
CA THR A 641 13.54 -42.88 -55.27
C THR A 641 12.13 -42.26 -55.28
N ARG A 642 12.16 -41.07 -55.86
CA ARG A 642 11.29 -40.42 -56.86
C ARG A 642 9.85 -40.95 -57.06
N GLY A 643 8.95 -40.01 -57.06
CA GLY A 643 7.67 -40.12 -57.75
C GLY A 643 6.82 -38.86 -57.57
N GLU A 644 6.78 -38.09 -58.59
CA GLU A 644 6.01 -36.90 -58.90
C GLU A 644 4.52 -37.05 -58.69
N ASN A 645 3.88 -35.96 -58.52
CA ASN A 645 2.66 -35.42 -59.10
C ASN A 645 1.46 -35.19 -58.17
N GLU A 646 1.16 -33.92 -58.12
CA GLU A 646 -0.09 -33.22 -58.57
C GLU A 646 -1.31 -33.23 -57.66
N GLU A 647 -1.65 -31.98 -57.41
CA GLU A 647 -2.99 -31.34 -57.40
C GLU A 647 -4.12 -31.89 -56.45
N ARG A 648 -4.44 -31.15 -55.47
CA ARG A 648 -5.53 -30.11 -55.44
C ARG A 648 -5.61 -29.40 -54.11
#